data_14edc04b46c8ce21bad89fd762619546
#
_entry.id   14edc04b46c8ce21bad89fd762619546
#
_cell.length_a   1.000
_cell.length_b   1.000
_cell.length_c   1.000
_cell.angle_alpha   90.00
_cell.angle_beta   90.00
_cell.angle_gamma   90.00
#
_symmetry.space_group_name_H-M   'P 1'
#
loop_
_entity.id
_entity.type
_entity.pdbx_description
1 polymer ?
#
loop_
_entity_poly.entity_id
_entity_poly.type
_entity_poly.pdbx_seq_one_letter_code
_entity_poly.pdbx_strand_id
1 'polypeptide(L)'
;MKHRSKRLTAFLLTLVLALSLVPAASAQGVTYMPGVTNEMSGADYWAALYDDAREVILAPEEIKAFNADTCLASGTMVMDLRTAKETFDGKARNEMIRSSSTADAEYYFGWTYGPDGKKADWDYYKDMIDNCMDPRAKTVMPVRYAVAVERTVLQVFPTEDPIWDDPNDPDFNYQYLSAVHVNDPMLIYTTSRDGKYYLARSRDCSGWIPAEDVALCRDKEEWLAAWDIPADKVLVVYGNKEYTDASNSAPDTARRMLTQGTTLELVTDLEPDQLVNNRYPYHNYVVYLPVRRDDGSYEKQMALLPETAKVSVGYLPLTMENIAMVSLNNLGDAYGWGGMMDVEDCSGLVRTIYACFGLDIGRNGNWQWNMSIEKIDATYMSLDEKLRILDELPLGAALCFPGHEMLYLGKVDGKHYVISTVSSIMSPETGNRLRTRDVMINTMDVKRANGQTWVQALNKIMVPCYATTTGRDYGFPDTAWYHEGRNYCLANKLLTPEADGTLGVGKIVSRSELANALWVMAGKPVVNYALSFTDVAEDGLYTEAIRWAVSENVMSGYDSGRFGAEDMVTRQQMLTALWRYAQKHNIDVSVGENTNILSYEDAFDISEYAIPAMQWACGAGILSGTGNGYLHPEMELPREQLAVILYRYSQLPEKELPAESAALEDVGVVEEPTV
;
A
#
# COMPACT_ATOMS: atom_id res chain seq x y z
N MET A 1 -38.43 10.35 -51.38
CA MET A 1 -37.31 9.99 -50.54
C MET A 1 -37.50 10.21 -49.02
N LYS A 2 -38.51 10.98 -48.56
CA LYS A 2 -38.72 11.25 -47.11
C LYS A 2 -39.48 10.15 -46.31
N HIS A 3 -40.12 9.19 -46.97
CA HIS A 3 -40.86 8.12 -46.32
C HIS A 3 -40.06 6.82 -46.03
N ARG A 4 -38.88 6.63 -46.69
CA ARG A 4 -38.02 5.45 -46.42
C ARG A 4 -37.10 5.63 -45.19
N SER A 5 -36.73 6.90 -44.85
CA SER A 5 -35.89 7.16 -43.68
C SER A 5 -36.61 6.93 -42.33
N LYS A 6 -37.93 7.24 -42.26
CA LYS A 6 -38.71 7.06 -41.04
C LYS A 6 -38.99 5.58 -40.71
N ARG A 7 -39.06 4.70 -41.73
CA ARG A 7 -39.24 3.25 -41.51
C ARG A 7 -37.92 2.56 -41.09
N LEU A 8 -36.78 3.07 -41.58
CA LEU A 8 -35.48 2.52 -41.16
C LEU A 8 -35.14 2.92 -39.72
N THR A 9 -35.44 4.16 -39.31
CA THR A 9 -35.24 4.64 -37.94
C THR A 9 -36.17 3.95 -36.93
N ALA A 10 -37.43 3.67 -37.32
CA ALA A 10 -38.37 2.91 -36.49
C ALA A 10 -37.95 1.43 -36.36
N PHE A 11 -37.39 0.83 -37.42
CA PHE A 11 -36.90 -0.55 -37.38
C PHE A 11 -35.61 -0.69 -36.56
N LEU A 12 -34.70 0.29 -36.63
CA LEU A 12 -33.52 0.37 -35.76
C LEU A 12 -33.88 0.63 -34.29
N LEU A 13 -34.86 1.52 -34.01
CA LEU A 13 -35.35 1.73 -32.64
C LEU A 13 -36.05 0.52 -32.06
N THR A 14 -36.83 -0.22 -32.88
CA THR A 14 -37.47 -1.47 -32.44
C THR A 14 -36.44 -2.60 -32.27
N LEU A 15 -35.36 -2.64 -33.05
CA LEU A 15 -34.29 -3.62 -32.86
C LEU A 15 -33.46 -3.31 -31.63
N VAL A 16 -33.17 -2.03 -31.34
CA VAL A 16 -32.51 -1.61 -30.12
C VAL A 16 -33.37 -1.82 -28.88
N LEU A 17 -34.70 -1.57 -28.96
CA LEU A 17 -35.61 -1.88 -27.86
C LEU A 17 -35.89 -3.38 -27.71
N ALA A 18 -35.79 -4.19 -28.78
CA ALA A 18 -35.92 -5.65 -28.69
C ALA A 18 -34.61 -6.29 -28.11
N LEU A 19 -33.46 -5.68 -28.36
CA LEU A 19 -32.21 -6.09 -27.71
C LEU A 19 -32.13 -5.69 -26.24
N SER A 20 -32.84 -4.63 -25.80
CA SER A 20 -32.94 -4.25 -24.38
C SER A 20 -33.96 -5.05 -23.57
N LEU A 21 -34.73 -5.94 -24.21
CA LEU A 21 -35.73 -6.82 -23.58
C LEU A 21 -35.35 -8.30 -23.62
N VAL A 22 -34.17 -8.65 -24.15
CA VAL A 22 -33.60 -9.96 -23.90
C VAL A 22 -33.11 -9.93 -22.45
N PRO A 23 -33.71 -10.70 -21.50
CA PRO A 23 -33.09 -10.89 -20.23
C PRO A 23 -31.69 -11.40 -20.54
N ALA A 24 -30.66 -10.73 -19.97
CA ALA A 24 -29.31 -11.20 -20.11
C ALA A 24 -29.31 -12.70 -19.85
N ALA A 25 -29.07 -13.50 -20.91
CA ALA A 25 -28.95 -14.92 -20.77
C ALA A 25 -27.77 -15.12 -19.84
N SER A 26 -28.06 -15.35 -18.54
CA SER A 26 -27.01 -15.79 -17.60
C SER A 26 -26.34 -16.95 -18.31
N ALA A 27 -25.03 -16.88 -18.52
CA ALA A 27 -24.28 -18.04 -18.97
C ALA A 27 -24.71 -19.15 -18.03
N GLN A 28 -25.37 -20.21 -18.59
CA GLN A 28 -26.02 -21.22 -17.77
C GLN A 28 -24.99 -21.78 -16.79
N GLY A 29 -25.09 -21.44 -15.51
CA GLY A 29 -24.33 -22.01 -14.43
C GLY A 29 -23.30 -21.09 -13.74
N VAL A 30 -23.02 -19.88 -14.21
CA VAL A 30 -22.12 -18.94 -13.51
C VAL A 30 -22.95 -17.91 -12.73
N THR A 31 -22.60 -17.73 -11.46
CA THR A 31 -23.22 -16.73 -10.58
C THR A 31 -22.35 -15.46 -10.58
N TYR A 32 -22.97 -14.32 -10.82
CA TYR A 32 -22.31 -13.00 -10.80
C TYR A 32 -22.80 -12.17 -9.63
N MET A 33 -21.93 -11.26 -9.17
CA MET A 33 -22.36 -10.23 -8.23
C MET A 33 -23.45 -9.34 -8.85
N PRO A 34 -24.37 -8.80 -8.03
CA PRO A 34 -25.40 -7.88 -8.53
C PRO A 34 -24.79 -6.71 -9.31
N GLY A 35 -25.29 -6.50 -10.53
CA GLY A 35 -24.80 -5.47 -11.44
C GLY A 35 -23.60 -5.88 -12.32
N VAL A 36 -23.10 -7.11 -12.17
CA VAL A 36 -22.05 -7.68 -13.03
C VAL A 36 -22.70 -8.55 -14.10
N THR A 37 -22.23 -8.44 -15.34
CA THR A 37 -22.71 -9.22 -16.48
C THR A 37 -21.61 -10.12 -17.04
N ASN A 38 -21.98 -11.06 -17.90
CA ASN A 38 -21.02 -11.96 -18.53
C ASN A 38 -19.98 -11.20 -19.41
N GLU A 39 -20.40 -10.14 -20.07
CA GLU A 39 -19.52 -9.32 -20.92
C GLU A 39 -18.39 -8.67 -20.12
N MET A 40 -18.67 -8.34 -18.85
CA MET A 40 -17.67 -7.77 -17.91
C MET A 40 -16.53 -8.74 -17.55
N SER A 41 -16.67 -10.02 -17.88
CA SER A 41 -15.58 -11.01 -17.75
C SER A 41 -14.54 -10.91 -18.87
N GLY A 42 -14.79 -10.10 -19.91
CA GLY A 42 -13.88 -9.88 -21.04
C GLY A 42 -13.05 -8.60 -20.90
N ALA A 43 -11.76 -8.66 -21.22
CA ALA A 43 -10.86 -7.50 -21.16
C ALA A 43 -11.27 -6.38 -22.12
N ASP A 44 -11.72 -6.72 -23.31
CA ASP A 44 -12.19 -5.77 -24.32
C ASP A 44 -13.34 -4.88 -23.82
N TYR A 45 -14.19 -5.42 -22.93
CA TYR A 45 -15.28 -4.65 -22.34
C TYR A 45 -14.76 -3.45 -21.54
N TRP A 46 -13.75 -3.69 -20.69
CA TRP A 46 -13.17 -2.65 -19.84
C TRP A 46 -12.24 -1.73 -20.62
N ALA A 47 -11.44 -2.28 -21.54
CA ALA A 47 -10.56 -1.50 -22.40
C ALA A 47 -11.35 -0.49 -23.28
N ALA A 48 -12.56 -0.85 -23.70
CA ALA A 48 -13.41 0.04 -24.49
C ALA A 48 -13.89 1.30 -23.73
N LEU A 49 -13.70 1.38 -22.41
CA LEU A 49 -14.04 2.55 -21.61
C LEU A 49 -12.96 3.66 -21.69
N TYR A 50 -11.79 3.35 -22.24
CA TYR A 50 -10.62 4.25 -22.26
C TYR A 50 -10.09 4.39 -23.68
N ASP A 51 -9.94 5.62 -24.16
CA ASP A 51 -9.49 5.90 -25.51
C ASP A 51 -8.03 5.47 -25.76
N ASP A 52 -7.20 5.47 -24.70
CA ASP A 52 -5.77 5.17 -24.69
C ASP A 52 -5.44 3.77 -24.12
N ALA A 53 -6.45 2.89 -23.96
CA ALA A 53 -6.30 1.58 -23.31
C ALA A 53 -5.18 0.70 -23.90
N ARG A 54 -4.78 0.93 -25.15
CA ARG A 54 -3.73 0.18 -25.88
C ARG A 54 -2.40 0.90 -25.93
N GLU A 55 -2.30 2.10 -25.41
CA GLU A 55 -1.05 2.84 -25.36
C GLU A 55 -0.13 2.24 -24.28
N VAL A 56 1.17 2.17 -24.59
CA VAL A 56 2.19 1.71 -23.64
C VAL A 56 2.43 2.79 -22.60
N ILE A 57 2.14 2.49 -21.36
CA ILE A 57 2.24 3.43 -20.22
C ILE A 57 3.71 3.63 -19.83
N LEU A 58 4.48 2.56 -19.65
CA LEU A 58 5.91 2.58 -19.33
C LEU A 58 6.68 1.74 -20.35
N ALA A 59 7.77 2.30 -20.88
CA ALA A 59 8.73 1.56 -21.70
C ALA A 59 9.61 0.64 -20.81
N PRO A 60 10.25 -0.41 -21.37
CA PRO A 60 11.07 -1.34 -20.60
C PRO A 60 12.19 -0.67 -19.78
N GLU A 61 12.80 0.39 -20.29
CA GLU A 61 13.84 1.16 -19.60
C GLU A 61 13.26 1.96 -18.43
N GLU A 62 12.05 2.48 -18.54
CA GLU A 62 11.33 3.18 -17.47
C GLU A 62 10.94 2.20 -16.37
N ILE A 63 10.49 0.98 -16.73
CA ILE A 63 10.23 -0.11 -15.77
C ILE A 63 11.50 -0.49 -15.01
N LYS A 64 12.63 -0.62 -15.71
CA LYS A 64 13.92 -0.91 -15.09
C LYS A 64 14.35 0.18 -14.11
N ALA A 65 14.18 1.45 -14.48
CA ALA A 65 14.48 2.59 -13.61
C ALA A 65 13.56 2.62 -12.39
N PHE A 66 12.27 2.37 -12.57
CA PHE A 66 11.30 2.25 -11.49
C PHE A 66 11.65 1.13 -10.49
N ASN A 67 12.00 -0.07 -10.99
CA ASN A 67 12.39 -1.19 -10.13
C ASN A 67 13.66 -0.88 -9.32
N ALA A 68 14.64 -0.20 -9.92
CA ALA A 68 15.85 0.23 -9.23
C ALA A 68 15.54 1.25 -8.12
N ASP A 69 14.67 2.21 -8.39
CA ASP A 69 14.21 3.20 -7.41
C ASP A 69 13.42 2.55 -6.27
N THR A 70 12.51 1.62 -6.60
CA THR A 70 11.72 0.87 -5.60
C THR A 70 12.61 0.10 -4.62
N CYS A 71 13.71 -0.49 -5.09
CA CYS A 71 14.67 -1.18 -4.22
C CYS A 71 15.41 -0.24 -3.27
N LEU A 72 15.57 1.03 -3.62
CA LEU A 72 16.25 2.04 -2.80
C LEU A 72 15.29 2.79 -1.87
N ALA A 73 14.01 2.84 -2.20
CA ALA A 73 13.02 3.59 -1.44
C ALA A 73 12.75 2.94 -0.07
N SER A 74 12.73 3.76 0.97
CA SER A 74 12.48 3.30 2.34
C SER A 74 11.05 2.78 2.49
N GLY A 75 10.92 1.62 3.14
CA GLY A 75 9.61 1.06 3.51
C GLY A 75 8.89 0.29 2.41
N THR A 76 9.47 0.14 1.21
CA THR A 76 8.93 -0.74 0.15
C THR A 76 9.16 -2.21 0.46
N MET A 77 10.19 -2.51 1.26
CA MET A 77 10.68 -3.86 1.57
C MET A 77 11.11 -4.66 0.34
N VAL A 78 11.20 -4.04 -0.83
CA VAL A 78 11.73 -4.65 -2.05
C VAL A 78 13.26 -4.53 -2.05
N MET A 79 13.93 -5.61 -2.42
CA MET A 79 15.39 -5.71 -2.39
C MET A 79 15.94 -6.22 -3.72
N ASP A 80 16.96 -5.55 -4.25
CA ASP A 80 17.79 -6.15 -5.30
C ASP A 80 18.70 -7.21 -4.68
N LEU A 81 18.31 -8.47 -4.81
CA LEU A 81 19.01 -9.60 -4.20
C LEU A 81 20.46 -9.76 -4.71
N ARG A 82 20.78 -9.24 -5.91
CA ARG A 82 22.15 -9.26 -6.48
C ARG A 82 23.13 -8.52 -5.60
N THR A 83 22.66 -7.50 -4.84
CA THR A 83 23.45 -6.65 -3.97
C THR A 83 23.67 -7.25 -2.57
N ALA A 84 23.05 -8.40 -2.28
CA ALA A 84 23.13 -9.04 -0.97
C ALA A 84 24.58 -9.35 -0.57
N LYS A 85 24.89 -9.17 0.72
CA LYS A 85 26.17 -9.57 1.31
C LYS A 85 26.30 -11.09 1.28
N GLU A 86 27.50 -11.59 0.97
CA GLU A 86 27.76 -13.02 0.88
C GLU A 86 27.90 -13.73 2.24
N THR A 87 28.08 -12.94 3.31
CA THR A 87 28.21 -13.46 4.68
C THR A 87 27.40 -12.62 5.65
N PHE A 88 27.03 -13.23 6.77
CA PHE A 88 26.33 -12.56 7.87
C PHE A 88 26.80 -13.12 9.24
N ASP A 89 26.47 -12.40 10.33
CA ASP A 89 26.67 -12.89 11.68
C ASP A 89 25.53 -13.82 12.08
N GLY A 90 25.79 -15.14 12.07
CA GLY A 90 24.78 -16.16 12.37
C GLY A 90 24.32 -16.15 13.84
N LYS A 91 25.18 -15.74 14.79
CA LYS A 91 24.80 -15.63 16.21
C LYS A 91 23.86 -14.45 16.41
N ALA A 92 24.22 -13.28 15.91
CA ALA A 92 23.34 -12.09 15.95
C ALA A 92 22.02 -12.35 15.22
N ARG A 93 22.07 -13.07 14.09
CA ARG A 93 20.86 -13.49 13.36
C ARG A 93 19.97 -14.40 14.19
N ASN A 94 20.55 -15.40 14.88
CA ASN A 94 19.79 -16.29 15.77
C ASN A 94 19.08 -15.53 16.91
N GLU A 95 19.76 -14.55 17.51
CA GLU A 95 19.16 -13.70 18.54
C GLU A 95 17.99 -12.86 17.97
N MET A 96 18.17 -12.29 16.77
CA MET A 96 17.12 -11.56 16.07
C MET A 96 15.93 -12.47 15.75
N ILE A 97 16.16 -13.68 15.23
CA ILE A 97 15.13 -14.67 14.94
C ILE A 97 14.37 -15.00 16.23
N ARG A 98 15.04 -15.29 17.33
CA ARG A 98 14.40 -15.57 18.62
C ARG A 98 13.50 -14.41 19.05
N SER A 99 13.99 -13.19 18.96
CA SER A 99 13.22 -11.99 19.34
C SER A 99 11.98 -11.80 18.46
N SER A 100 12.12 -11.89 17.12
CA SER A 100 10.99 -11.74 16.20
C SER A 100 9.98 -12.89 16.36
N SER A 101 10.44 -14.15 16.39
CA SER A 101 9.53 -15.30 16.57
C SER A 101 8.81 -15.26 17.90
N THR A 102 9.42 -14.72 18.97
CA THR A 102 8.75 -14.51 20.26
C THR A 102 7.66 -13.45 20.14
N ALA A 103 7.95 -12.32 19.47
CA ALA A 103 6.96 -11.27 19.25
C ALA A 103 5.79 -11.74 18.37
N ASP A 104 6.07 -12.55 17.34
CA ASP A 104 5.03 -13.16 16.51
C ASP A 104 4.15 -14.11 17.35
N ALA A 105 4.76 -14.96 18.18
CA ALA A 105 4.03 -15.84 19.09
C ALA A 105 3.18 -15.06 20.11
N GLU A 106 3.69 -13.96 20.68
CA GLU A 106 2.95 -13.07 21.58
C GLU A 106 1.75 -12.44 20.88
N TYR A 107 1.90 -12.07 19.60
CA TYR A 107 0.81 -11.53 18.80
C TYR A 107 -0.32 -12.54 18.59
N TYR A 108 0.00 -13.80 18.30
CA TYR A 108 -0.99 -14.85 18.06
C TYR A 108 -1.55 -15.49 19.34
N PHE A 109 -0.85 -15.35 20.46
CA PHE A 109 -1.23 -15.99 21.72
C PHE A 109 -2.62 -15.56 22.22
N GLY A 110 -3.40 -16.53 22.64
CA GLY A 110 -4.68 -16.32 23.32
C GLY A 110 -5.91 -16.16 22.41
N TRP A 111 -5.71 -15.92 21.09
CA TRP A 111 -6.85 -15.80 20.17
C TRP A 111 -6.82 -16.80 19.00
N THR A 112 -5.72 -17.52 18.79
CA THR A 112 -5.58 -18.51 17.73
C THR A 112 -5.74 -19.94 18.23
N TYR A 113 -5.85 -20.88 17.28
CA TYR A 113 -6.07 -22.30 17.53
C TYR A 113 -5.03 -23.14 16.77
N GLY A 114 -4.64 -24.26 17.38
CA GLY A 114 -3.77 -25.26 16.77
C GLY A 114 -4.53 -26.37 16.04
N PRO A 115 -3.81 -27.40 15.56
CA PRO A 115 -4.38 -28.48 14.74
C PRO A 115 -5.39 -29.37 15.49
N ASP A 116 -5.36 -29.39 16.81
CA ASP A 116 -6.32 -30.14 17.65
C ASP A 116 -7.64 -29.36 17.89
N GLY A 117 -7.78 -28.18 17.33
CA GLY A 117 -8.93 -27.29 17.47
C GLY A 117 -9.03 -26.61 18.84
N LYS A 118 -7.98 -26.70 19.67
CA LYS A 118 -7.91 -25.97 20.93
C LYS A 118 -7.14 -24.68 20.78
N LYS A 119 -7.38 -23.73 21.69
CA LYS A 119 -6.59 -22.52 21.75
C LYS A 119 -5.12 -22.85 21.91
N ALA A 120 -4.31 -22.26 21.02
CA ALA A 120 -2.88 -22.40 21.06
C ALA A 120 -2.33 -21.80 22.37
N ASP A 121 -1.68 -22.61 23.17
CA ASP A 121 -1.04 -22.20 24.41
C ASP A 121 0.43 -21.80 24.18
N TRP A 122 1.12 -21.40 25.24
CA TRP A 122 2.50 -20.98 25.12
C TRP A 122 3.47 -22.12 24.77
N ASP A 123 3.17 -23.36 25.21
CA ASP A 123 4.00 -24.51 24.86
C ASP A 123 3.94 -24.82 23.38
N TYR A 124 2.77 -24.63 22.75
CA TYR A 124 2.62 -24.72 21.28
C TYR A 124 3.55 -23.76 20.52
N TYR A 125 3.58 -22.49 20.88
CA TYR A 125 4.47 -21.51 20.24
C TYR A 125 5.93 -21.71 20.63
N LYS A 126 6.21 -22.15 21.81
CA LYS A 126 7.58 -22.41 22.27
C LYS A 126 8.27 -23.46 21.41
N ASP A 127 7.58 -24.52 21.04
CA ASP A 127 8.13 -25.55 20.16
C ASP A 127 8.44 -24.99 18.77
N MET A 128 7.58 -24.13 18.22
CA MET A 128 7.85 -23.42 16.96
C MET A 128 9.07 -22.47 17.07
N ILE A 129 9.14 -21.67 18.13
CA ILE A 129 10.30 -20.77 18.39
C ILE A 129 11.58 -21.57 18.51
N ASP A 130 11.54 -22.70 19.24
CA ASP A 130 12.71 -23.55 19.41
C ASP A 130 13.15 -24.19 18.08
N ASN A 131 12.23 -24.49 17.17
CA ASN A 131 12.55 -24.96 15.82
C ASN A 131 13.16 -23.89 14.92
N CYS A 132 12.90 -22.61 15.18
CA CYS A 132 13.54 -21.50 14.48
C CYS A 132 15.06 -21.38 14.72
N MET A 133 15.59 -22.03 15.78
CA MET A 133 16.97 -21.84 16.22
C MET A 133 17.95 -22.79 15.52
N ASP A 134 18.95 -22.23 14.84
CA ASP A 134 20.05 -23.04 14.30
C ASP A 134 21.16 -23.22 15.36
N PRO A 135 21.33 -24.44 15.91
CA PRO A 135 22.35 -24.71 16.91
C PRO A 135 23.78 -24.64 16.34
N ARG A 136 23.96 -24.58 15.01
CA ARG A 136 25.24 -24.49 14.32
C ARG A 136 25.68 -23.07 14.03
N ALA A 137 24.87 -22.05 14.43
CA ALA A 137 25.13 -20.64 14.15
C ALA A 137 26.51 -20.18 14.70
N LYS A 138 27.31 -19.58 13.82
CA LYS A 138 28.63 -19.00 14.08
C LYS A 138 28.62 -17.50 13.83
N THR A 139 29.65 -16.79 14.27
CA THR A 139 29.80 -15.34 14.04
C THR A 139 29.87 -15.01 12.55
N VAL A 140 30.48 -15.88 11.74
CA VAL A 140 30.51 -15.70 10.27
C VAL A 140 29.87 -16.94 9.64
N MET A 141 28.79 -16.71 8.93
CA MET A 141 28.05 -17.69 8.15
C MET A 141 27.95 -17.23 6.69
N PRO A 142 28.11 -18.14 5.71
CA PRO A 142 27.83 -17.81 4.31
C PRO A 142 26.32 -17.69 4.08
N VAL A 143 25.93 -16.77 3.21
CA VAL A 143 24.60 -16.79 2.59
C VAL A 143 24.63 -17.91 1.54
N ARG A 144 23.60 -18.76 1.53
CA ARG A 144 23.38 -19.75 0.50
C ARG A 144 22.36 -19.21 -0.50
N TYR A 145 22.47 -19.67 -1.71
CA TYR A 145 21.65 -19.24 -2.84
C TYR A 145 20.73 -20.37 -3.26
N ALA A 146 19.47 -20.08 -3.51
CA ALA A 146 18.49 -21.07 -3.92
C ALA A 146 17.50 -20.49 -4.92
N VAL A 147 16.81 -21.34 -5.63
CA VAL A 147 15.62 -21.03 -6.43
C VAL A 147 14.49 -21.98 -6.05
N ALA A 148 13.25 -21.48 -6.12
CA ALA A 148 12.08 -22.32 -5.90
C ALA A 148 11.87 -23.29 -7.07
N VAL A 149 11.59 -24.57 -6.78
CA VAL A 149 11.37 -25.60 -7.80
C VAL A 149 9.90 -25.89 -8.04
N GLU A 150 9.06 -25.41 -7.14
CA GLU A 150 7.59 -25.45 -7.27
C GLU A 150 6.95 -24.23 -6.65
N ARG A 151 5.64 -24.04 -6.89
CA ARG A 151 4.84 -23.03 -6.23
C ARG A 151 4.75 -23.36 -4.74
N THR A 152 5.17 -22.43 -3.91
CA THR A 152 5.23 -22.60 -2.44
C THR A 152 4.98 -21.28 -1.72
N VAL A 153 5.17 -21.23 -0.41
CA VAL A 153 4.92 -20.06 0.43
C VAL A 153 6.02 -19.82 1.45
N LEU A 154 6.27 -18.57 1.76
CA LEU A 154 7.01 -18.16 2.94
C LEU A 154 6.08 -18.18 4.16
N GLN A 155 6.60 -18.64 5.30
CA GLN A 155 5.86 -18.88 6.54
C GLN A 155 6.42 -18.11 7.73
N VAL A 156 5.59 -17.87 8.73
CA VAL A 156 5.98 -17.24 10.01
C VAL A 156 6.91 -18.15 10.81
N PHE A 157 6.55 -19.43 10.95
CA PHE A 157 7.31 -20.43 11.68
C PHE A 157 7.66 -21.64 10.79
N PRO A 158 8.76 -22.35 11.09
CA PRO A 158 9.18 -23.55 10.35
C PRO A 158 8.38 -24.78 10.81
N THR A 159 7.11 -24.85 10.44
CA THR A 159 6.20 -25.94 10.84
C THR A 159 5.06 -26.09 9.83
N GLU A 160 4.49 -27.27 9.74
CA GLU A 160 3.24 -27.53 9.04
C GLU A 160 2.00 -27.19 9.90
N ASP A 161 2.19 -27.00 11.20
CA ASP A 161 1.10 -26.70 12.12
C ASP A 161 0.47 -25.34 11.81
N PRO A 162 -0.86 -25.26 11.78
CA PRO A 162 -1.58 -24.05 11.41
C PRO A 162 -1.66 -23.03 12.54
N ILE A 163 -1.89 -21.77 12.17
CA ILE A 163 -2.29 -20.69 13.07
C ILE A 163 -3.68 -20.22 12.62
N TRP A 164 -4.73 -20.79 13.15
CA TRP A 164 -6.12 -20.47 12.81
C TRP A 164 -6.75 -19.47 13.77
N ASP A 165 -7.63 -18.60 13.30
CA ASP A 165 -8.54 -17.81 14.14
C ASP A 165 -9.89 -18.51 14.40
N ASP A 166 -10.25 -19.45 13.54
CA ASP A 166 -11.41 -20.34 13.69
C ASP A 166 -10.99 -21.78 13.35
N PRO A 167 -11.04 -22.73 14.29
CA PRO A 167 -10.64 -24.11 14.03
C PRO A 167 -11.57 -24.86 13.05
N ASN A 168 -12.75 -24.28 12.74
CA ASN A 168 -13.67 -24.82 11.72
C ASN A 168 -13.44 -24.21 10.34
N ASP A 169 -12.41 -23.38 10.19
CA ASP A 169 -12.08 -22.67 8.97
C ASP A 169 -10.62 -22.91 8.52
N PRO A 170 -10.30 -24.10 8.00
CA PRO A 170 -8.95 -24.47 7.61
C PRO A 170 -8.44 -23.67 6.39
N ASP A 171 -9.34 -23.03 5.64
CA ASP A 171 -9.01 -22.22 4.45
C ASP A 171 -8.52 -20.81 4.79
N PHE A 172 -8.23 -20.53 6.06
CA PHE A 172 -7.63 -19.27 6.47
C PHE A 172 -6.57 -19.52 7.56
N ASN A 173 -5.29 -19.38 7.20
CA ASN A 173 -4.19 -19.73 8.08
C ASN A 173 -3.16 -18.58 8.12
N TYR A 174 -2.99 -17.96 9.28
CA TYR A 174 -2.05 -16.87 9.52
C TYR A 174 -0.57 -17.27 9.45
N GLN A 175 -0.27 -18.57 9.32
CA GLN A 175 1.08 -19.09 9.17
C GLN A 175 1.75 -18.58 7.88
N TYR A 176 0.96 -18.27 6.84
CA TYR A 176 1.49 -17.93 5.52
C TYR A 176 1.67 -16.41 5.33
N LEU A 177 2.80 -16.02 4.73
CA LEU A 177 3.23 -14.63 4.54
C LEU A 177 3.17 -14.19 3.08
N SER A 178 3.72 -15.00 2.19
CA SER A 178 3.82 -14.65 0.77
C SER A 178 4.00 -15.86 -0.10
N ALA A 179 3.34 -15.83 -1.24
CA ALA A 179 3.56 -16.73 -2.35
C ALA A 179 4.98 -16.65 -2.91
N VAL A 180 5.49 -17.78 -3.35
CA VAL A 180 6.76 -17.96 -4.06
C VAL A 180 6.49 -18.75 -5.33
N HIS A 181 6.90 -18.22 -6.48
CA HIS A 181 6.67 -18.86 -7.77
C HIS A 181 7.87 -19.75 -8.17
N VAL A 182 7.63 -20.67 -9.11
CA VAL A 182 8.72 -21.45 -9.71
C VAL A 182 9.79 -20.51 -10.27
N ASN A 183 11.05 -20.82 -10.02
CA ASN A 183 12.24 -20.05 -10.39
C ASN A 183 12.44 -18.73 -9.62
N ASP A 184 11.62 -18.41 -8.61
CA ASP A 184 11.88 -17.26 -7.75
C ASP A 184 13.21 -17.42 -7.00
N PRO A 185 14.06 -16.36 -6.99
CA PRO A 185 15.35 -16.40 -6.32
C PRO A 185 15.20 -16.24 -4.80
N MET A 186 16.01 -17.01 -4.06
CA MET A 186 16.05 -16.99 -2.60
C MET A 186 17.46 -16.83 -2.07
N LEU A 187 17.61 -15.98 -1.04
CA LEU A 187 18.79 -15.97 -0.17
C LEU A 187 18.47 -16.77 1.08
N ILE A 188 19.26 -17.81 1.35
CA ILE A 188 19.07 -18.70 2.50
C ILE A 188 20.06 -18.34 3.61
N TYR A 189 19.53 -17.93 4.75
CA TYR A 189 20.34 -17.52 5.90
C TYR A 189 20.59 -18.65 6.89
N THR A 190 19.56 -19.45 7.20
CA THR A 190 19.70 -20.51 8.19
C THR A 190 18.78 -21.68 7.87
N THR A 191 18.93 -22.77 8.62
CA THR A 191 18.09 -23.96 8.54
C THR A 191 17.42 -24.17 9.88
N SER A 192 16.14 -24.55 9.89
CA SER A 192 15.44 -24.92 11.11
C SER A 192 16.16 -26.04 11.89
N ARG A 193 15.86 -26.19 13.17
CA ARG A 193 16.50 -27.20 14.02
C ARG A 193 16.28 -28.61 13.51
N ASP A 194 15.09 -28.91 12.99
CA ASP A 194 14.72 -30.21 12.41
C ASP A 194 15.25 -30.42 10.99
N GLY A 195 15.76 -29.37 10.34
CA GLY A 195 16.34 -29.39 8.99
C GLY A 195 15.34 -29.34 7.85
N LYS A 196 14.04 -29.24 8.14
CA LYS A 196 12.98 -29.28 7.12
C LYS A 196 12.69 -27.92 6.47
N TYR A 197 13.13 -26.82 7.06
CA TYR A 197 12.88 -25.48 6.56
C TYR A 197 14.15 -24.66 6.44
N TYR A 198 14.12 -23.70 5.53
CA TYR A 198 15.12 -22.66 5.42
C TYR A 198 14.51 -21.30 5.78
N LEU A 199 15.23 -20.47 6.54
CA LEU A 199 14.90 -19.05 6.63
C LEU A 199 15.40 -18.39 5.35
N ALA A 200 14.46 -17.95 4.53
CA ALA A 200 14.69 -17.41 3.22
C ALA A 200 14.32 -15.93 3.13
N ARG A 201 14.94 -15.24 2.16
CA ARG A 201 14.57 -13.92 1.71
C ARG A 201 14.30 -13.97 0.21
N SER A 202 13.08 -13.66 -0.21
CA SER A 202 12.72 -13.32 -1.59
C SER A 202 12.99 -11.84 -1.87
N ARG A 203 12.61 -11.35 -3.03
CA ARG A 203 12.74 -9.91 -3.36
C ARG A 203 12.00 -9.00 -2.37
N ASP A 204 10.84 -9.39 -1.92
CA ASP A 204 9.89 -8.55 -1.19
C ASP A 204 9.42 -9.13 0.16
N CYS A 205 9.82 -10.35 0.52
CA CYS A 205 9.40 -10.98 1.76
C CYS A 205 10.50 -11.84 2.39
N SER A 206 10.49 -11.98 3.71
CA SER A 206 11.32 -12.95 4.44
C SER A 206 10.43 -13.87 5.26
N GLY A 207 10.79 -15.15 5.33
CA GLY A 207 10.05 -16.15 6.08
C GLY A 207 10.70 -17.51 5.99
N TRP A 208 10.08 -18.49 6.61
CA TRP A 208 10.49 -19.88 6.52
C TRP A 208 9.86 -20.52 5.28
N ILE A 209 10.63 -21.30 4.56
CA ILE A 209 10.21 -22.03 3.36
C ILE A 209 10.57 -23.51 3.51
N PRO A 210 9.71 -24.45 3.10
CA PRO A 210 10.07 -25.85 3.09
C PRO A 210 11.34 -26.10 2.29
N ALA A 211 12.28 -26.86 2.85
CA ALA A 211 13.58 -27.09 2.21
C ALA A 211 13.46 -27.94 0.94
N GLU A 212 12.41 -28.74 0.83
CA GLU A 212 12.11 -29.57 -0.36
C GLU A 212 11.62 -28.77 -1.55
N ASP A 213 11.02 -27.60 -1.35
CA ASP A 213 10.45 -26.75 -2.38
C ASP A 213 11.49 -25.85 -3.06
N VAL A 214 12.75 -25.89 -2.61
CA VAL A 214 13.84 -25.06 -3.15
C VAL A 214 15.08 -25.89 -3.45
N ALA A 215 15.81 -25.54 -4.52
CA ALA A 215 17.08 -26.14 -4.86
C ALA A 215 18.23 -25.18 -4.56
N LEU A 216 19.29 -25.68 -3.90
CA LEU A 216 20.46 -24.91 -3.52
C LEU A 216 21.44 -24.82 -4.71
N CYS A 217 21.72 -23.62 -5.16
CA CYS A 217 22.76 -23.35 -6.13
C CYS A 217 24.15 -23.48 -5.48
N ARG A 218 25.12 -23.94 -6.26
CA ARG A 218 26.52 -24.13 -5.83
C ARG A 218 27.15 -22.82 -5.33
N ASP A 219 26.90 -21.75 -6.07
CA ASP A 219 27.45 -20.42 -5.85
C ASP A 219 26.51 -19.32 -6.41
N LYS A 220 26.94 -18.06 -6.24
CA LYS A 220 26.18 -16.89 -6.70
C LYS A 220 26.09 -16.82 -8.24
N GLU A 221 27.11 -17.30 -8.96
CA GLU A 221 27.13 -17.27 -10.42
C GLU A 221 26.09 -18.21 -11.01
N GLU A 222 26.02 -19.45 -10.52
CA GLU A 222 25.00 -20.42 -10.92
C GLU A 222 23.59 -19.92 -10.58
N TRP A 223 23.44 -19.32 -9.40
CA TRP A 223 22.17 -18.73 -8.97
C TRP A 223 21.72 -17.58 -9.87
N LEU A 224 22.60 -16.62 -10.19
CA LEU A 224 22.27 -15.53 -11.10
C LEU A 224 21.90 -16.08 -12.50
N ALA A 225 22.63 -17.07 -13.01
CA ALA A 225 22.33 -17.71 -14.29
C ALA A 225 20.97 -18.44 -14.31
N ALA A 226 20.42 -18.78 -13.14
CA ALA A 226 19.12 -19.44 -13.04
C ALA A 226 17.93 -18.51 -13.22
N TRP A 227 18.01 -17.27 -12.71
CA TRP A 227 16.85 -16.38 -12.62
C TRP A 227 17.06 -14.97 -13.20
N ASP A 228 18.29 -14.48 -13.33
CA ASP A 228 18.58 -13.15 -13.94
C ASP A 228 18.63 -13.32 -15.46
N ILE A 229 17.47 -13.64 -16.03
CA ILE A 229 17.29 -14.08 -17.42
C ILE A 229 17.45 -12.86 -18.35
N PRO A 230 18.22 -12.97 -19.44
CA PRO A 230 18.30 -11.92 -20.47
C PRO A 230 16.91 -11.58 -21.02
N ALA A 231 16.63 -10.30 -21.24
CA ALA A 231 15.31 -9.82 -21.65
C ALA A 231 14.76 -10.46 -22.93
N ASP A 232 15.64 -10.84 -23.85
CA ASP A 232 15.32 -11.53 -25.12
C ASP A 232 15.02 -13.03 -24.95
N LYS A 233 15.26 -13.58 -23.76
CA LYS A 233 15.01 -14.98 -23.41
C LYS A 233 13.97 -15.18 -22.31
N VAL A 234 13.40 -14.12 -21.78
CA VAL A 234 12.34 -14.24 -20.78
C VAL A 234 11.07 -14.79 -21.41
N LEU A 235 10.47 -15.79 -20.78
CA LEU A 235 9.09 -16.22 -21.00
C LEU A 235 8.31 -15.95 -19.71
N VAL A 236 7.20 -15.21 -19.81
CA VAL A 236 6.35 -14.82 -18.68
C VAL A 236 5.02 -15.54 -18.75
N VAL A 237 4.59 -16.15 -17.66
CA VAL A 237 3.24 -16.73 -17.51
C VAL A 237 2.26 -15.63 -17.12
N TYR A 238 1.27 -15.35 -17.97
CA TYR A 238 0.20 -14.37 -17.67
C TYR A 238 -1.17 -15.05 -17.44
N GLY A 239 -1.26 -16.36 -17.70
CA GLY A 239 -2.40 -17.17 -17.28
C GLY A 239 -2.40 -17.39 -15.76
N ASN A 240 -3.55 -17.67 -15.17
CA ASN A 240 -3.65 -17.93 -13.73
C ASN A 240 -2.80 -19.13 -13.31
N LYS A 241 -3.06 -20.30 -13.92
CA LYS A 241 -2.32 -21.56 -13.69
C LYS A 241 -2.10 -22.24 -15.02
N GLU A 242 -0.85 -22.34 -15.42
CA GLU A 242 -0.41 -23.07 -16.61
C GLU A 242 0.39 -24.30 -16.19
N TYR A 243 0.51 -25.28 -17.06
CA TYR A 243 1.19 -26.53 -16.72
C TYR A 243 2.15 -26.92 -17.82
N THR A 244 3.34 -27.36 -17.44
CA THR A 244 4.23 -28.03 -18.37
C THR A 244 3.62 -29.34 -18.84
N ASP A 245 4.07 -29.82 -20.00
CA ASP A 245 3.48 -31.00 -20.62
C ASP A 245 3.74 -32.28 -19.81
N ALA A 246 2.91 -33.27 -20.04
CA ALA A 246 3.06 -34.59 -19.43
C ALA A 246 4.24 -35.35 -20.01
N SER A 247 5.05 -35.96 -19.17
CA SER A 247 6.15 -36.85 -19.59
C SER A 247 6.40 -37.93 -18.53
N ASN A 248 6.57 -39.19 -18.98
CA ASN A 248 7.03 -40.26 -18.09
C ASN A 248 8.57 -40.37 -18.10
N SER A 249 9.22 -39.78 -19.11
CA SER A 249 10.69 -39.83 -19.27
C SER A 249 11.37 -38.66 -18.54
N ALA A 250 10.61 -37.65 -18.14
CA ALA A 250 11.09 -36.47 -17.40
C ALA A 250 10.10 -36.09 -16.28
N PRO A 251 9.95 -36.94 -15.26
CA PRO A 251 8.95 -36.74 -14.20
C PRO A 251 9.17 -35.46 -13.42
N ASP A 252 10.41 -34.99 -13.27
CA ASP A 252 10.77 -33.81 -12.48
C ASP A 252 10.33 -32.49 -13.13
N THR A 253 10.11 -32.47 -14.44
CA THR A 253 9.66 -31.31 -15.20
C THR A 253 8.24 -31.45 -15.76
N ALA A 254 7.63 -32.64 -15.63
CA ALA A 254 6.30 -32.92 -16.15
C ALA A 254 5.19 -32.38 -15.23
N ARG A 255 4.17 -31.76 -15.83
CA ARG A 255 2.97 -31.25 -15.14
C ARG A 255 3.29 -30.29 -13.99
N ARG A 256 4.39 -29.57 -14.08
CA ARG A 256 4.71 -28.52 -13.12
C ARG A 256 3.73 -27.38 -13.30
N MET A 257 3.11 -26.98 -12.22
CA MET A 257 2.23 -25.82 -12.18
C MET A 257 3.05 -24.54 -12.19
N LEU A 258 2.70 -23.65 -13.10
CA LEU A 258 3.29 -22.32 -13.28
C LEU A 258 2.19 -21.30 -13.05
N THR A 259 2.32 -20.52 -12.02
CA THR A 259 1.32 -19.49 -11.67
C THR A 259 1.64 -18.15 -12.32
N GLN A 260 0.65 -17.29 -12.39
CA GLN A 260 0.77 -15.96 -12.98
C GLN A 260 1.96 -15.18 -12.39
N GLY A 261 2.72 -14.50 -13.23
CA GLY A 261 3.94 -13.77 -12.85
C GLY A 261 5.22 -14.62 -12.87
N THR A 262 5.11 -15.96 -13.02
CA THR A 262 6.29 -16.82 -13.16
C THR A 262 7.11 -16.44 -14.40
N THR A 263 8.44 -16.33 -14.24
CA THR A 263 9.38 -16.08 -15.35
C THR A 263 10.32 -17.26 -15.53
N LEU A 264 10.47 -17.71 -16.77
CA LEU A 264 11.32 -18.84 -17.15
C LEU A 264 12.24 -18.45 -18.29
N GLU A 265 13.38 -19.13 -18.44
CA GLU A 265 14.26 -18.94 -19.58
C GLU A 265 13.77 -19.78 -20.77
N LEU A 266 13.49 -19.08 -21.88
CA LEU A 266 13.15 -19.69 -23.17
C LEU A 266 14.40 -20.24 -23.83
N VAL A 267 14.33 -21.47 -24.33
CA VAL A 267 15.38 -22.11 -25.12
C VAL A 267 15.15 -21.82 -26.61
N THR A 268 16.05 -21.07 -27.23
CA THR A 268 15.93 -20.63 -28.63
C THR A 268 16.89 -21.32 -29.58
N ASP A 269 17.86 -22.05 -29.04
CA ASP A 269 19.02 -22.63 -29.77
C ASP A 269 19.09 -24.16 -29.63
N LEU A 270 17.96 -24.83 -29.94
CA LEU A 270 17.95 -26.30 -30.00
C LEU A 270 18.79 -26.83 -31.18
N GLU A 271 19.56 -27.87 -30.91
CA GLU A 271 20.25 -28.59 -31.99
C GLU A 271 19.22 -29.23 -32.94
N PRO A 272 19.54 -29.37 -34.24
CA PRO A 272 18.69 -30.09 -35.19
C PRO A 272 18.35 -31.50 -34.67
N ASP A 273 17.06 -31.85 -34.71
CA ASP A 273 16.54 -33.16 -34.26
C ASP A 273 16.69 -33.43 -32.74
N GLN A 274 17.01 -32.40 -31.93
CA GLN A 274 17.07 -32.52 -30.47
C GLN A 274 15.68 -32.83 -29.90
N LEU A 275 15.60 -33.92 -29.14
CA LEU A 275 14.39 -34.29 -28.41
C LEU A 275 14.37 -33.64 -27.04
N VAL A 276 13.20 -33.13 -26.61
CA VAL A 276 12.92 -32.72 -25.27
C VAL A 276 11.81 -33.62 -24.72
N ASN A 277 12.01 -34.19 -23.52
CA ASN A 277 11.07 -35.15 -22.93
C ASN A 277 10.72 -36.30 -23.87
N ASN A 278 11.73 -36.80 -24.60
CA ASN A 278 11.65 -37.91 -25.56
C ASN A 278 10.76 -37.65 -26.79
N ARG A 279 10.54 -36.40 -27.18
CA ARG A 279 9.82 -36.01 -28.40
C ARG A 279 10.37 -34.71 -28.99
N TYR A 280 10.12 -34.46 -30.27
CA TYR A 280 10.43 -33.19 -30.91
C TYR A 280 9.41 -32.12 -30.49
N PRO A 281 9.82 -30.90 -30.18
CA PRO A 281 8.97 -29.88 -29.50
C PRO A 281 8.03 -29.09 -30.43
N TYR A 282 7.40 -29.76 -31.43
CA TYR A 282 6.41 -29.07 -32.28
C TYR A 282 5.26 -28.52 -31.46
N HIS A 283 4.85 -27.29 -31.75
CA HIS A 283 3.77 -26.56 -31.06
C HIS A 283 3.97 -26.46 -29.53
N ASN A 284 5.26 -26.38 -29.12
CA ASN A 284 5.60 -26.14 -27.72
C ASN A 284 6.68 -25.05 -27.60
N TYR A 285 6.61 -24.25 -26.58
CA TYR A 285 7.78 -23.55 -26.06
C TYR A 285 8.68 -24.55 -25.34
N VAL A 286 9.98 -24.39 -25.49
CA VAL A 286 10.97 -25.12 -24.69
C VAL A 286 11.50 -24.12 -23.65
N VAL A 287 11.40 -24.47 -22.39
CA VAL A 287 11.85 -23.64 -21.28
C VAL A 287 12.78 -24.42 -20.37
N TYR A 288 13.62 -23.70 -19.62
CA TYR A 288 14.35 -24.30 -18.53
C TYR A 288 13.55 -24.20 -17.24
N LEU A 289 13.45 -25.31 -16.50
CA LEU A 289 12.92 -25.39 -15.16
C LEU A 289 14.03 -25.67 -14.14
N PRO A 290 13.95 -25.08 -12.94
CA PRO A 290 14.75 -25.52 -11.81
C PRO A 290 14.25 -26.88 -11.32
N VAL A 291 15.18 -27.78 -11.05
CA VAL A 291 14.93 -29.10 -10.47
C VAL A 291 15.82 -29.28 -9.26
N ARG A 292 15.27 -29.89 -8.22
CA ARG A 292 16.01 -30.25 -7.01
C ARG A 292 16.45 -31.72 -7.07
N ARG A 293 17.76 -31.94 -6.98
CA ARG A 293 18.32 -33.29 -6.88
C ARG A 293 18.10 -33.87 -5.47
N ASP A 294 18.32 -35.19 -5.33
CA ASP A 294 18.18 -35.89 -4.05
C ASP A 294 19.05 -35.31 -2.92
N ASP A 295 20.20 -34.75 -3.26
CA ASP A 295 21.08 -34.06 -2.31
C ASP A 295 20.70 -32.63 -1.98
N GLY A 296 19.61 -32.13 -2.60
CA GLY A 296 19.10 -30.77 -2.46
C GLY A 296 19.73 -29.74 -3.38
N SER A 297 20.67 -30.14 -4.25
CA SER A 297 21.33 -29.23 -5.19
C SER A 297 20.45 -28.89 -6.40
N TYR A 298 20.74 -27.71 -6.97
CA TYR A 298 20.07 -27.21 -8.18
C TYR A 298 20.54 -27.95 -9.44
N GLU A 299 19.59 -28.21 -10.31
CA GLU A 299 19.80 -28.62 -11.69
C GLU A 299 18.82 -27.87 -12.61
N LYS A 300 19.30 -27.54 -13.81
CA LYS A 300 18.51 -26.89 -14.85
C LYS A 300 18.12 -27.93 -15.91
N GLN A 301 16.82 -28.17 -16.07
CA GLN A 301 16.30 -29.15 -17.03
C GLN A 301 15.32 -28.51 -18.02
N MET A 302 15.31 -29.02 -19.26
CA MET A 302 14.35 -28.58 -20.27
C MET A 302 12.96 -29.15 -19.99
N ALA A 303 11.96 -28.36 -20.24
CA ALA A 303 10.55 -28.72 -20.18
C ALA A 303 9.80 -28.21 -21.41
N LEU A 304 8.69 -28.86 -21.73
CA LEU A 304 7.77 -28.41 -22.77
C LEU A 304 6.57 -27.71 -22.19
N LEU A 305 6.21 -26.57 -22.78
CA LEU A 305 5.01 -25.83 -22.46
C LEU A 305 4.18 -25.66 -23.74
N PRO A 306 2.92 -26.11 -23.77
CA PRO A 306 2.09 -26.07 -24.98
C PRO A 306 1.95 -24.64 -25.54
N GLU A 307 1.93 -24.50 -26.86
CA GLU A 307 1.70 -23.22 -27.57
C GLU A 307 0.39 -22.53 -27.14
N THR A 308 -0.59 -23.31 -26.62
CA THR A 308 -1.87 -22.82 -26.12
C THR A 308 -1.83 -22.24 -24.71
N ALA A 309 -0.70 -22.41 -24.01
CA ALA A 309 -0.52 -21.83 -22.68
C ALA A 309 -0.54 -20.29 -22.74
N LYS A 310 -1.12 -19.66 -21.74
CA LYS A 310 -1.16 -18.20 -21.64
C LYS A 310 0.19 -17.66 -21.17
N VAL A 311 1.14 -17.57 -22.09
CA VAL A 311 2.50 -17.09 -21.86
C VAL A 311 2.90 -16.05 -22.92
N SER A 312 3.85 -15.19 -22.56
CA SER A 312 4.45 -14.20 -23.45
C SER A 312 5.96 -14.41 -23.55
N VAL A 313 6.49 -14.31 -24.75
CA VAL A 313 7.93 -14.17 -24.97
C VAL A 313 8.30 -12.71 -24.71
N GLY A 314 9.07 -12.45 -23.67
CA GLY A 314 9.23 -11.12 -23.07
C GLY A 314 8.07 -10.76 -22.16
N TYR A 315 8.30 -9.73 -21.35
CA TYR A 315 7.21 -9.14 -20.54
C TYR A 315 6.12 -8.57 -21.45
N LEU A 316 4.87 -8.64 -20.98
CA LEU A 316 3.76 -8.02 -21.70
C LEU A 316 3.96 -6.50 -21.78
N PRO A 317 3.58 -5.83 -22.89
CA PRO A 317 3.48 -4.37 -22.91
C PRO A 317 2.53 -3.88 -21.79
N LEU A 318 2.99 -2.92 -21.00
CA LEU A 318 2.18 -2.35 -19.92
C LEU A 318 1.14 -1.40 -20.51
N THR A 319 -0.06 -1.92 -20.75
CA THR A 319 -1.23 -1.19 -21.26
C THR A 319 -2.43 -1.48 -20.37
N MET A 320 -3.44 -0.60 -20.33
CA MET A 320 -4.67 -0.85 -19.58
C MET A 320 -5.41 -2.11 -20.07
N GLU A 321 -5.44 -2.34 -21.40
CA GLU A 321 -6.02 -3.56 -21.98
C GLU A 321 -5.35 -4.84 -21.45
N ASN A 322 -4.01 -4.87 -21.41
CA ASN A 322 -3.27 -6.02 -20.90
C ASN A 322 -3.43 -6.16 -19.37
N ILE A 323 -3.50 -5.06 -18.61
CA ILE A 323 -3.79 -5.12 -17.17
C ILE A 323 -5.16 -5.76 -16.93
N ALA A 324 -6.19 -5.36 -17.70
CA ALA A 324 -7.51 -5.98 -17.62
C ALA A 324 -7.45 -7.47 -17.96
N MET A 325 -6.80 -7.84 -19.07
CA MET A 325 -6.66 -9.25 -19.52
C MET A 325 -6.00 -10.11 -18.44
N VAL A 326 -4.88 -9.66 -17.88
CA VAL A 326 -4.14 -10.38 -16.86
C VAL A 326 -4.96 -10.50 -15.57
N SER A 327 -5.64 -9.43 -15.16
CA SER A 327 -6.48 -9.43 -13.96
C SER A 327 -7.65 -10.41 -14.07
N LEU A 328 -8.36 -10.40 -15.19
CA LEU A 328 -9.56 -11.21 -15.43
C LEU A 328 -9.26 -12.70 -15.61
N ASN A 329 -8.01 -13.08 -15.90
CA ASN A 329 -7.61 -14.50 -15.93
C ASN A 329 -7.76 -15.20 -14.56
N ASN A 330 -7.92 -14.44 -13.48
CA ASN A 330 -8.05 -14.96 -12.11
C ASN A 330 -9.50 -15.07 -11.63
N LEU A 331 -10.50 -14.67 -12.43
CA LEU A 331 -11.92 -14.69 -12.03
C LEU A 331 -12.36 -16.09 -11.58
N GLY A 332 -12.97 -16.14 -10.38
CA GLY A 332 -13.45 -17.37 -9.77
C GLY A 332 -12.39 -18.21 -9.07
N ASP A 333 -11.11 -17.75 -9.04
CA ASP A 333 -10.09 -18.40 -8.22
C ASP A 333 -10.35 -18.11 -6.73
N ALA A 334 -9.91 -19.01 -5.86
CA ALA A 334 -10.13 -18.86 -4.42
C ALA A 334 -9.28 -17.73 -3.82
N TYR A 335 -9.64 -17.27 -2.63
CA TYR A 335 -8.83 -16.39 -1.79
C TYR A 335 -7.83 -17.22 -0.98
N GLY A 336 -6.54 -16.94 -1.09
CA GLY A 336 -5.49 -17.59 -0.32
C GLY A 336 -4.66 -16.63 0.50
N TRP A 337 -4.93 -16.53 1.80
CA TRP A 337 -4.11 -15.71 2.70
C TRP A 337 -2.62 -16.08 2.58
N GLY A 338 -1.78 -15.07 2.33
CA GLY A 338 -0.33 -15.28 2.20
C GLY A 338 0.08 -16.19 1.02
N GLY A 339 -0.80 -16.45 0.07
CA GLY A 339 -0.52 -17.33 -1.07
C GLY A 339 -0.82 -18.81 -0.85
N MET A 340 -1.53 -19.17 0.21
CA MET A 340 -1.94 -20.56 0.48
C MET A 340 -2.83 -21.13 -0.63
N MET A 341 -2.91 -22.46 -0.72
CA MET A 341 -3.74 -23.19 -1.71
C MET A 341 -3.41 -22.84 -3.16
N ASP A 342 -2.19 -22.40 -3.45
CA ASP A 342 -1.71 -21.99 -4.78
C ASP A 342 -2.54 -20.88 -5.43
N VAL A 343 -3.09 -19.99 -4.59
CA VAL A 343 -3.85 -18.80 -4.99
C VAL A 343 -3.34 -17.57 -4.25
N GLU A 344 -3.86 -16.40 -4.56
CA GLU A 344 -3.35 -15.15 -4.01
C GLU A 344 -4.33 -14.52 -3.01
N ASP A 345 -3.79 -13.70 -2.07
CA ASP A 345 -4.58 -12.73 -1.32
C ASP A 345 -4.73 -11.41 -2.11
N CYS A 346 -5.41 -10.43 -1.52
CA CYS A 346 -5.77 -9.19 -2.22
C CYS A 346 -4.56 -8.42 -2.78
N SER A 347 -3.52 -8.23 -1.98
CA SER A 347 -2.30 -7.53 -2.42
C SER A 347 -1.34 -8.41 -3.21
N GLY A 348 -1.34 -9.73 -2.96
CA GLY A 348 -0.65 -10.72 -3.76
C GLY A 348 -1.15 -10.75 -5.20
N LEU A 349 -2.48 -10.69 -5.39
CA LEU A 349 -3.09 -10.60 -6.72
C LEU A 349 -2.61 -9.36 -7.48
N VAL A 350 -2.60 -8.18 -6.86
CA VAL A 350 -2.08 -6.95 -7.48
C VAL A 350 -0.62 -7.12 -7.85
N ARG A 351 0.20 -7.66 -6.95
CA ARG A 351 1.62 -7.93 -7.18
C ARG A 351 1.86 -8.85 -8.39
N THR A 352 1.18 -9.97 -8.47
CA THR A 352 1.36 -10.95 -9.56
C THR A 352 0.88 -10.42 -10.90
N ILE A 353 -0.19 -9.63 -10.93
CA ILE A 353 -0.65 -8.95 -12.15
C ILE A 353 0.46 -8.04 -12.69
N TYR A 354 1.04 -7.18 -11.86
CA TYR A 354 2.08 -6.25 -12.29
C TYR A 354 3.42 -6.94 -12.59
N ALA A 355 3.71 -8.10 -11.99
CA ALA A 355 4.88 -8.91 -12.33
C ALA A 355 4.86 -9.39 -13.79
N CYS A 356 3.68 -9.59 -14.40
CA CYS A 356 3.56 -9.95 -15.83
C CYS A 356 4.10 -8.88 -16.78
N PHE A 357 4.26 -7.65 -16.32
CA PHE A 357 4.83 -6.51 -17.04
C PHE A 357 6.28 -6.22 -16.63
N GLY A 358 6.84 -6.98 -15.70
CA GLY A 358 8.18 -6.79 -15.17
C GLY A 358 8.30 -5.72 -14.09
N LEU A 359 7.18 -5.27 -13.48
CA LEU A 359 7.23 -4.34 -12.36
C LEU A 359 7.41 -5.10 -11.03
N ASP A 360 8.43 -4.71 -10.29
CA ASP A 360 8.67 -5.18 -8.91
C ASP A 360 7.91 -4.26 -7.94
N ILE A 361 6.76 -4.68 -7.45
CA ILE A 361 5.98 -3.93 -6.47
C ILE A 361 5.99 -4.60 -5.10
N GLY A 362 5.73 -3.81 -4.04
CA GLY A 362 5.74 -4.31 -2.66
C GLY A 362 4.69 -5.39 -2.40
N ARG A 363 4.98 -6.32 -1.46
CA ARG A 363 4.11 -7.46 -1.15
C ARG A 363 2.72 -7.05 -0.65
N ASN A 364 2.57 -5.89 -0.03
CA ASN A 364 1.30 -5.43 0.52
C ASN A 364 1.08 -3.94 0.29
N GLY A 365 -0.16 -3.48 0.42
CA GLY A 365 -0.55 -2.11 0.13
C GLY A 365 0.20 -1.03 0.93
N ASN A 366 0.74 -1.34 2.13
CA ASN A 366 1.58 -0.37 2.86
C ASN A 366 2.97 -0.23 2.24
N TRP A 367 3.56 -1.32 1.76
CA TRP A 367 4.86 -1.29 1.07
C TRP A 367 4.74 -0.70 -0.33
N GLN A 368 3.63 -1.00 -1.02
CA GLN A 368 3.30 -0.38 -2.32
C GLN A 368 3.11 1.14 -2.19
N TRP A 369 2.50 1.61 -1.09
CA TRP A 369 2.34 3.05 -0.81
C TRP A 369 3.67 3.81 -0.75
N ASN A 370 4.76 3.17 -0.38
CA ASN A 370 6.08 3.79 -0.27
C ASN A 370 6.86 3.83 -1.59
N MET A 371 6.32 3.28 -2.67
CA MET A 371 6.94 3.33 -4.00
C MET A 371 6.79 4.72 -4.63
N SER A 372 7.64 5.02 -5.62
CA SER A 372 7.62 6.27 -6.38
C SER A 372 6.58 6.21 -7.51
N ILE A 373 5.31 6.22 -7.12
CA ILE A 373 4.13 6.17 -7.99
C ILE A 373 3.18 7.31 -7.68
N GLU A 374 2.29 7.62 -8.62
CA GLU A 374 1.18 8.53 -8.36
C GLU A 374 0.23 7.94 -7.31
N LYS A 375 -0.11 8.72 -6.31
CA LYS A 375 -0.92 8.28 -5.16
C LYS A 375 -1.65 9.41 -4.47
N ILE A 376 -2.81 9.07 -3.89
CA ILE A 376 -3.66 10.02 -3.16
C ILE A 376 -4.04 9.42 -1.80
N ASP A 377 -3.81 10.14 -0.72
CA ASP A 377 -4.38 9.83 0.59
C ASP A 377 -5.82 10.33 0.66
N ALA A 378 -6.77 9.39 0.56
CA ALA A 378 -8.20 9.66 0.58
C ALA A 378 -8.82 9.53 1.98
N THR A 379 -8.00 9.39 3.05
CA THR A 379 -8.47 9.06 4.42
C THR A 379 -9.55 10.02 4.92
N TYR A 380 -9.36 11.31 4.68
CA TYR A 380 -10.27 12.36 5.19
C TYR A 380 -11.06 13.07 4.08
N MET A 381 -11.11 12.48 2.89
CA MET A 381 -11.92 13.00 1.78
C MET A 381 -13.40 12.73 1.99
N SER A 382 -14.23 13.67 1.60
CA SER A 382 -15.67 13.46 1.50
C SER A 382 -16.00 12.41 0.43
N LEU A 383 -17.23 11.88 0.47
CA LEU A 383 -17.69 10.94 -0.55
C LEU A 383 -17.65 11.55 -1.96
N ASP A 384 -18.05 12.82 -2.11
CA ASP A 384 -18.05 13.51 -3.40
C ASP A 384 -16.63 13.71 -3.96
N GLU A 385 -15.66 14.03 -3.10
CA GLU A 385 -14.24 14.11 -3.51
C GLU A 385 -13.72 12.75 -3.99
N LYS A 386 -14.00 11.66 -3.25
CA LYS A 386 -13.63 10.30 -3.64
C LYS A 386 -14.25 9.89 -4.97
N LEU A 387 -15.54 10.15 -5.18
CA LEU A 387 -16.23 9.86 -6.42
C LEU A 387 -15.66 10.64 -7.61
N ARG A 388 -15.37 11.93 -7.41
CA ARG A 388 -14.73 12.76 -8.45
C ARG A 388 -13.37 12.20 -8.86
N ILE A 389 -12.56 11.78 -7.89
CA ILE A 389 -11.25 11.19 -8.16
C ILE A 389 -11.40 9.85 -8.90
N LEU A 390 -12.31 8.99 -8.46
CA LEU A 390 -12.57 7.71 -9.12
C LEU A 390 -13.00 7.88 -10.61
N ASP A 391 -13.68 8.98 -10.94
CA ASP A 391 -14.08 9.29 -12.32
C ASP A 391 -12.89 9.56 -13.25
N GLU A 392 -11.74 9.95 -12.70
CA GLU A 392 -10.53 10.33 -13.44
C GLU A 392 -9.44 9.24 -13.41
N LEU A 393 -9.65 8.12 -12.69
CA LEU A 393 -8.64 7.08 -12.55
C LEU A 393 -8.49 6.19 -13.79
N PRO A 394 -7.26 5.78 -14.12
CA PRO A 394 -7.03 4.76 -15.14
C PRO A 394 -7.42 3.37 -14.63
N LEU A 395 -7.71 2.47 -15.55
CA LEU A 395 -7.80 1.04 -15.26
C LEU A 395 -6.47 0.53 -14.69
N GLY A 396 -6.53 -0.28 -13.64
CA GLY A 396 -5.35 -0.81 -12.96
C GLY A 396 -4.92 0.00 -11.73
N ALA A 397 -5.55 1.14 -11.42
CA ALA A 397 -5.31 1.81 -10.15
C ALA A 397 -5.61 0.88 -8.97
N ALA A 398 -4.68 0.79 -8.02
CA ALA A 398 -4.85 0.02 -6.79
C ALA A 398 -5.55 0.88 -5.73
N LEU A 399 -6.69 0.40 -5.27
CA LEU A 399 -7.56 1.07 -4.30
C LEU A 399 -7.51 0.30 -2.97
N CYS A 400 -7.29 1.02 -1.86
CA CYS A 400 -7.21 0.38 -0.55
C CYS A 400 -8.16 1.00 0.46
N PHE A 401 -8.65 0.17 1.36
CA PHE A 401 -9.17 0.56 2.67
C PHE A 401 -8.60 -0.38 3.74
N PRO A 402 -8.66 -0.06 5.05
CA PRO A 402 -8.05 -0.90 6.08
C PRO A 402 -8.48 -2.38 5.96
N GLY A 403 -7.49 -3.25 5.66
CA GLY A 403 -7.65 -4.69 5.53
C GLY A 403 -8.00 -5.20 4.13
N HIS A 404 -8.02 -4.37 3.09
CA HIS A 404 -8.29 -4.82 1.72
C HIS A 404 -7.65 -3.94 0.65
N GLU A 405 -7.28 -4.59 -0.47
CA GLU A 405 -6.77 -3.97 -1.68
C GLU A 405 -7.48 -4.54 -2.91
N MET A 406 -7.70 -3.71 -3.94
CA MET A 406 -8.42 -4.07 -5.15
C MET A 406 -7.91 -3.27 -6.34
N LEU A 407 -8.12 -3.76 -7.57
CA LEU A 407 -7.82 -3.02 -8.79
C LEU A 407 -9.08 -2.40 -9.39
N TYR A 408 -8.98 -1.14 -9.76
CA TYR A 408 -10.02 -0.39 -10.44
C TYR A 408 -10.15 -0.83 -11.90
N LEU A 409 -11.37 -1.06 -12.35
CA LEU A 409 -11.69 -1.46 -13.72
C LEU A 409 -12.31 -0.32 -14.55
N GLY A 410 -13.11 0.54 -13.90
CA GLY A 410 -13.77 1.64 -14.61
C GLY A 410 -15.18 1.95 -14.07
N LYS A 411 -15.86 2.86 -14.76
CA LYS A 411 -17.23 3.31 -14.44
C LYS A 411 -18.21 2.91 -15.53
N VAL A 412 -19.29 2.22 -15.14
CA VAL A 412 -20.37 1.80 -16.04
C VAL A 412 -21.71 2.16 -15.40
N ASP A 413 -22.60 2.81 -16.12
CA ASP A 413 -23.92 3.23 -15.66
C ASP A 413 -23.89 3.98 -14.31
N GLY A 414 -22.87 4.84 -14.12
CA GLY A 414 -22.68 5.64 -12.92
C GLY A 414 -22.09 4.91 -11.73
N LYS A 415 -21.75 3.62 -11.86
CA LYS A 415 -21.14 2.79 -10.81
C LYS A 415 -19.68 2.51 -11.10
N HIS A 416 -18.83 2.56 -10.07
CA HIS A 416 -17.43 2.20 -10.12
C HIS A 416 -17.25 0.71 -9.84
N TYR A 417 -16.47 0.04 -10.68
CA TYR A 417 -16.20 -1.39 -10.60
C TYR A 417 -14.75 -1.67 -10.29
N VAL A 418 -14.54 -2.73 -9.53
CA VAL A 418 -13.22 -3.24 -9.15
C VAL A 418 -13.16 -4.75 -9.34
N ILE A 419 -11.94 -5.27 -9.49
CA ILE A 419 -11.63 -6.70 -9.34
C ILE A 419 -10.74 -6.88 -8.13
N SER A 420 -11.05 -7.86 -7.31
CA SER A 420 -10.23 -8.22 -6.16
C SER A 420 -10.53 -9.64 -5.68
N THR A 421 -9.60 -10.22 -4.93
CA THR A 421 -9.88 -11.43 -4.16
C THR A 421 -10.23 -11.02 -2.73
N VAL A 422 -11.41 -11.45 -2.24
CA VAL A 422 -11.98 -10.99 -0.98
C VAL A 422 -12.55 -12.12 -0.15
N SER A 423 -12.25 -12.14 1.15
CA SER A 423 -12.68 -13.22 2.06
C SER A 423 -14.18 -13.15 2.42
N SER A 424 -14.74 -11.96 2.55
CA SER A 424 -16.17 -11.78 2.85
C SER A 424 -16.66 -10.36 2.55
N ILE A 425 -17.94 -10.25 2.21
CA ILE A 425 -18.65 -9.00 1.99
C ILE A 425 -19.97 -9.01 2.78
N MET A 426 -20.65 -7.85 2.83
CA MET A 426 -22.07 -7.82 3.20
C MET A 426 -22.90 -8.07 1.94
N SER A 427 -23.76 -9.08 1.97
CA SER A 427 -24.66 -9.41 0.85
C SER A 427 -25.49 -8.19 0.46
N PRO A 428 -25.42 -7.72 -0.80
CA PRO A 428 -26.27 -6.62 -1.27
C PRO A 428 -27.76 -6.92 -1.18
N GLU A 429 -28.14 -8.19 -1.23
CA GLU A 429 -29.54 -8.64 -1.24
C GLU A 429 -30.10 -8.79 0.17
N THR A 430 -29.36 -9.42 1.07
CA THR A 430 -29.87 -9.79 2.41
C THR A 430 -29.31 -8.93 3.54
N GLY A 431 -28.22 -8.18 3.30
CA GLY A 431 -27.50 -7.44 4.32
C GLY A 431 -26.74 -8.31 5.33
N ASN A 432 -26.66 -9.62 5.14
CA ASN A 432 -25.91 -10.53 5.99
C ASN A 432 -24.46 -10.64 5.52
N ARG A 433 -23.54 -11.03 6.42
CA ARG A 433 -22.17 -11.36 6.03
C ARG A 433 -22.17 -12.60 5.13
N LEU A 434 -21.62 -12.45 3.94
CA LEU A 434 -21.43 -13.50 2.96
C LEU A 434 -19.94 -13.82 2.87
N ARG A 435 -19.58 -15.08 3.13
CA ARG A 435 -18.23 -15.58 2.88
C ARG A 435 -18.11 -15.84 1.39
N THR A 436 -17.30 -15.04 0.71
CA THR A 436 -17.07 -15.14 -0.75
C THR A 436 -15.82 -15.96 -1.04
N ARG A 437 -14.66 -15.51 -0.58
CA ARG A 437 -13.35 -16.15 -0.80
C ARG A 437 -13.01 -16.44 -2.26
N ASP A 438 -13.38 -15.52 -3.12
CA ASP A 438 -13.19 -15.62 -4.56
C ASP A 438 -12.55 -14.36 -5.12
N VAL A 439 -11.88 -14.51 -6.26
CA VAL A 439 -11.57 -13.39 -7.16
C VAL A 439 -12.85 -13.04 -7.92
N MET A 440 -13.33 -11.83 -7.74
CA MET A 440 -14.58 -11.40 -8.34
C MET A 440 -14.56 -9.94 -8.79
N ILE A 441 -15.47 -9.61 -9.72
CA ILE A 441 -15.81 -8.23 -10.04
C ILE A 441 -16.99 -7.81 -9.16
N ASN A 442 -16.94 -6.62 -8.59
CA ASN A 442 -18.03 -6.02 -7.85
C ASN A 442 -18.03 -4.50 -7.96
N THR A 443 -19.15 -3.88 -7.59
CA THR A 443 -19.22 -2.41 -7.49
C THR A 443 -18.62 -1.92 -6.17
N MET A 444 -18.14 -0.68 -6.16
CA MET A 444 -17.69 0.01 -4.95
C MET A 444 -18.85 0.35 -3.97
N ASP A 445 -20.10 0.08 -4.34
CA ASP A 445 -21.30 0.24 -3.48
C ASP A 445 -21.44 -0.91 -2.46
N VAL A 446 -20.70 -2.00 -2.61
CA VAL A 446 -20.67 -3.10 -1.64
C VAL A 446 -20.34 -2.57 -0.24
N LYS A 447 -21.04 -3.09 0.77
CA LYS A 447 -20.89 -2.65 2.15
C LYS A 447 -19.93 -3.53 2.94
N ARG A 448 -19.23 -2.90 3.88
CA ARG A 448 -18.48 -3.53 4.95
C ARG A 448 -19.40 -3.85 6.14
N ALA A 449 -18.92 -4.67 7.07
CA ALA A 449 -19.67 -5.03 8.29
C ALA A 449 -20.09 -3.84 9.17
N ASN A 450 -19.36 -2.72 9.09
CA ASN A 450 -19.69 -1.48 9.80
C ASN A 450 -20.73 -0.59 9.05
N GLY A 451 -21.26 -1.06 7.92
CA GLY A 451 -22.26 -0.38 7.11
C GLY A 451 -21.72 0.61 6.08
N GLN A 452 -20.44 0.97 6.12
CA GLN A 452 -19.81 1.82 5.11
C GLN A 452 -19.72 1.10 3.77
N THR A 453 -19.93 1.82 2.67
CA THR A 453 -19.59 1.32 1.33
C THR A 453 -18.07 1.29 1.14
N TRP A 454 -17.60 0.52 0.15
CA TRP A 454 -16.17 0.47 -0.18
C TRP A 454 -15.64 1.85 -0.60
N VAL A 455 -16.43 2.65 -1.33
CA VAL A 455 -16.06 4.05 -1.64
C VAL A 455 -15.88 4.87 -0.35
N GLN A 456 -16.84 4.78 0.59
CA GLN A 456 -16.73 5.52 1.86
C GLN A 456 -15.49 5.11 2.67
N ALA A 457 -15.17 3.82 2.64
CA ALA A 457 -14.03 3.26 3.37
C ALA A 457 -12.66 3.50 2.69
N LEU A 458 -12.65 3.88 1.40
CA LEU A 458 -11.43 4.12 0.61
C LEU A 458 -10.53 5.14 1.32
N ASN A 459 -9.27 4.77 1.54
CA ASN A 459 -8.30 5.64 2.21
C ASN A 459 -6.99 5.82 1.45
N LYS A 460 -6.65 4.92 0.51
CA LYS A 460 -5.47 5.05 -0.35
C LYS A 460 -5.83 4.74 -1.78
N ILE A 461 -5.33 5.55 -2.69
CA ILE A 461 -5.40 5.38 -4.13
C ILE A 461 -3.96 5.38 -4.64
N MET A 462 -3.56 4.37 -5.37
CA MET A 462 -2.21 4.21 -5.93
C MET A 462 -2.34 3.83 -7.40
N VAL A 463 -1.44 4.31 -8.24
CA VAL A 463 -1.39 3.89 -9.64
C VAL A 463 -0.01 3.30 -9.93
N PRO A 464 0.18 1.97 -9.75
CA PRO A 464 1.51 1.35 -9.88
C PRO A 464 2.15 1.55 -11.26
N CYS A 465 1.34 1.72 -12.31
CA CYS A 465 1.84 2.01 -13.66
C CYS A 465 2.15 3.49 -13.92
N TYR A 466 1.85 4.42 -13.02
CA TYR A 466 2.18 5.85 -13.14
C TYR A 466 3.41 6.15 -12.26
N ALA A 467 4.58 5.78 -12.78
CA ALA A 467 5.86 5.95 -12.08
C ALA A 467 6.30 7.41 -12.08
N THR A 468 6.45 8.00 -10.89
CA THR A 468 6.92 9.40 -10.74
C THR A 468 8.39 9.57 -11.14
N THR A 469 9.16 8.50 -11.18
CA THR A 469 10.54 8.47 -11.67
C THR A 469 10.69 8.89 -13.13
N THR A 470 9.62 8.81 -13.93
CA THR A 470 9.64 9.25 -15.33
C THR A 470 9.61 10.78 -15.49
N GLY A 471 9.16 11.51 -14.45
CA GLY A 471 8.88 12.95 -14.52
C GLY A 471 7.75 13.30 -15.50
N ARG A 472 6.97 12.31 -15.96
CA ARG A 472 5.86 12.48 -16.90
C ARG A 472 4.63 12.97 -16.14
N ASP A 473 3.90 13.92 -16.74
CA ASP A 473 2.56 14.28 -16.30
C ASP A 473 1.56 13.26 -16.88
N TYR A 474 0.99 12.45 -16.01
CA TYR A 474 -0.02 11.46 -16.40
C TYR A 474 -1.45 12.00 -16.35
N GLY A 475 -1.63 13.30 -16.05
CA GLY A 475 -2.96 13.87 -15.80
C GLY A 475 -3.64 13.27 -14.56
N PHE A 476 -2.85 12.81 -13.57
CA PHE A 476 -3.38 12.22 -12.35
C PHE A 476 -4.19 13.25 -11.57
N PRO A 477 -5.33 12.88 -10.96
CA PRO A 477 -6.23 13.84 -10.31
C PRO A 477 -5.54 14.71 -9.27
N ASP A 478 -5.67 16.03 -9.41
CA ASP A 478 -5.20 16.96 -8.41
C ASP A 478 -6.00 16.84 -7.12
N THR A 479 -5.31 16.80 -6.00
CA THR A 479 -5.92 16.93 -4.69
C THR A 479 -6.18 18.40 -4.37
N ALA A 480 -7.11 18.66 -3.44
CA ALA A 480 -7.34 20.03 -2.97
C ALA A 480 -6.04 20.60 -2.38
N TRP A 481 -5.77 21.91 -2.59
CA TRP A 481 -4.56 22.61 -2.13
C TRP A 481 -4.33 22.52 -0.60
N TYR A 482 -5.37 22.22 0.16
CA TYR A 482 -5.32 22.02 1.61
C TYR A 482 -5.15 20.56 2.03
N HIS A 483 -4.97 19.62 1.10
CA HIS A 483 -4.96 18.18 1.35
C HIS A 483 -3.96 17.75 2.43
N GLU A 484 -2.70 18.17 2.31
CA GLU A 484 -1.66 17.86 3.30
C GLU A 484 -1.99 18.42 4.69
N GLY A 485 -2.41 19.68 4.72
CA GLY A 485 -2.82 20.33 5.97
C GLY A 485 -4.02 19.67 6.63
N ARG A 486 -5.02 19.30 5.83
CA ARG A 486 -6.19 18.55 6.30
C ARG A 486 -5.77 17.24 6.98
N ASN A 487 -5.01 16.42 6.26
CA ASN A 487 -4.56 15.11 6.74
C ASN A 487 -3.73 15.26 8.03
N TYR A 488 -2.79 16.21 8.05
CA TYR A 488 -2.00 16.52 9.24
C TYR A 488 -2.87 16.89 10.44
N CYS A 489 -3.77 17.85 10.29
CA CYS A 489 -4.59 18.34 11.40
C CYS A 489 -5.55 17.31 11.95
N LEU A 490 -6.18 16.49 11.09
CA LEU A 490 -7.12 15.45 11.52
C LEU A 490 -6.38 14.25 12.14
N ALA A 491 -5.27 13.82 11.57
CA ALA A 491 -4.45 12.73 12.10
C ALA A 491 -3.89 13.06 13.50
N ASN A 492 -3.43 14.30 13.70
CA ASN A 492 -2.90 14.78 14.98
C ASN A 492 -3.99 15.35 15.92
N LYS A 493 -5.26 15.29 15.54
CA LYS A 493 -6.41 15.75 16.33
C LYS A 493 -6.33 17.24 16.71
N LEU A 494 -5.71 18.06 15.85
CA LEU A 494 -5.59 19.50 16.05
C LEU A 494 -6.93 20.19 15.80
N LEU A 495 -7.70 19.69 14.85
CA LEU A 495 -9.06 20.11 14.55
C LEU A 495 -10.02 18.93 14.74
N THR A 496 -11.18 19.19 15.32
CA THR A 496 -12.22 18.17 15.47
C THR A 496 -12.90 17.97 14.12
N PRO A 497 -12.97 16.73 13.60
CA PRO A 497 -13.67 16.47 12.36
C PRO A 497 -15.18 16.73 12.50
N GLU A 498 -15.83 16.99 11.37
CA GLU A 498 -17.30 17.03 11.27
C GLU A 498 -17.88 15.62 11.51
N ALA A 499 -19.20 15.54 11.64
CA ALA A 499 -19.90 14.27 11.88
C ALA A 499 -19.68 13.22 10.77
N ASP A 500 -19.37 13.67 9.55
CA ASP A 500 -19.02 12.83 8.40
C ASP A 500 -17.50 12.50 8.30
N GLY A 501 -16.70 12.95 9.27
CA GLY A 501 -15.25 12.72 9.32
C GLY A 501 -14.44 13.73 8.51
N THR A 502 -15.05 14.72 7.86
CA THR A 502 -14.34 15.73 7.06
C THR A 502 -13.79 16.88 7.90
N LEU A 503 -12.95 17.72 7.26
CA LEU A 503 -12.40 18.93 7.89
C LEU A 503 -13.47 20.01 8.15
N GLY A 504 -14.56 20.02 7.39
CA GLY A 504 -15.53 21.14 7.36
C GLY A 504 -14.96 22.35 6.62
N VAL A 505 -14.61 22.14 5.34
CA VAL A 505 -14.09 23.18 4.44
C VAL A 505 -15.04 24.37 4.37
N GLY A 506 -14.48 25.58 4.40
CA GLY A 506 -15.25 26.82 4.44
C GLY A 506 -15.78 27.24 5.82
N LYS A 507 -15.73 26.38 6.83
CA LYS A 507 -16.02 26.78 8.20
C LYS A 507 -14.95 27.71 8.74
N ILE A 508 -15.38 28.80 9.39
CA ILE A 508 -14.47 29.74 10.01
C ILE A 508 -14.08 29.24 11.40
N VAL A 509 -12.83 29.39 11.74
CA VAL A 509 -12.21 28.94 13.00
C VAL A 509 -12.58 29.91 14.13
N SER A 510 -13.07 29.39 15.25
CA SER A 510 -13.25 30.16 16.44
C SER A 510 -11.94 30.30 17.25
N ARG A 511 -11.90 31.30 18.15
CA ARG A 511 -10.74 31.49 19.04
C ARG A 511 -10.53 30.31 19.98
N SER A 512 -11.60 29.64 20.41
CA SER A 512 -11.51 28.43 21.23
C SER A 512 -10.97 27.23 20.44
N GLU A 513 -11.34 27.09 19.18
CA GLU A 513 -10.76 26.05 18.30
C GLU A 513 -9.26 26.27 18.05
N LEU A 514 -8.84 27.53 17.82
CA LEU A 514 -7.42 27.87 17.70
C LEU A 514 -6.64 27.56 18.98
N ALA A 515 -7.17 27.95 20.15
CA ALA A 515 -6.57 27.65 21.45
C ALA A 515 -6.39 26.12 21.62
N ASN A 516 -7.42 25.34 21.24
CA ASN A 516 -7.37 23.87 21.28
C ASN A 516 -6.30 23.29 20.36
N ALA A 517 -6.22 23.77 19.13
CA ALA A 517 -5.22 23.29 18.17
C ALA A 517 -3.79 23.48 18.72
N LEU A 518 -3.47 24.67 19.23
CA LEU A 518 -2.16 24.98 19.80
C LEU A 518 -1.88 24.21 21.10
N TRP A 519 -2.89 24.01 21.95
CA TRP A 519 -2.78 23.21 23.16
C TRP A 519 -2.51 21.72 22.87
N VAL A 520 -3.17 21.16 21.84
CA VAL A 520 -2.93 19.79 21.38
C VAL A 520 -1.49 19.67 20.85
N MET A 521 -1.02 20.64 20.05
CA MET A 521 0.36 20.67 19.55
C MET A 521 1.38 20.73 20.70
N ALA A 522 1.06 21.40 21.82
CA ALA A 522 1.89 21.46 23.02
C ALA A 522 1.84 20.17 23.87
N GLY A 523 1.13 19.13 23.45
CA GLY A 523 0.98 17.87 24.21
C GLY A 523 -0.05 17.94 25.34
N LYS A 524 -0.97 18.88 25.30
CA LYS A 524 -2.08 19.07 26.27
C LYS A 524 -1.62 19.30 27.72
N PRO A 525 -0.70 20.23 27.98
CA PRO A 525 -0.22 20.47 29.34
C PRO A 525 -1.35 20.98 30.24
N VAL A 526 -1.40 20.44 31.44
CA VAL A 526 -2.34 20.88 32.48
C VAL A 526 -1.70 22.01 33.28
N VAL A 527 -2.36 23.15 33.35
CA VAL A 527 -1.87 24.34 34.08
C VAL A 527 -2.83 24.76 35.18
N ASN A 528 -2.28 25.19 36.32
CA ASN A 528 -3.08 25.71 37.41
C ASN A 528 -3.18 27.25 37.29
N TYR A 529 -4.10 27.71 36.46
CA TYR A 529 -4.35 29.11 36.18
C TYR A 529 -5.86 29.44 36.33
N ALA A 530 -6.18 30.44 37.11
CA ALA A 530 -7.59 30.86 37.32
C ALA A 530 -8.06 31.69 36.13
N LEU A 531 -9.09 31.21 35.43
CA LEU A 531 -9.76 31.98 34.38
C LEU A 531 -10.77 32.96 35.04
N SER A 532 -10.78 34.20 34.55
CA SER A 532 -11.70 35.24 35.00
C SER A 532 -12.61 35.76 33.88
N PHE A 533 -12.69 35.03 32.75
CA PHE A 533 -13.49 35.46 31.61
C PHE A 533 -14.96 35.10 31.77
N THR A 534 -15.82 36.06 31.42
CA THR A 534 -17.28 35.95 31.62
C THR A 534 -17.97 35.04 30.59
N ASP A 535 -17.29 34.71 29.49
CA ASP A 535 -17.80 33.95 28.38
C ASP A 535 -17.11 32.55 28.24
N VAL A 536 -16.37 32.11 29.26
CA VAL A 536 -15.75 30.76 29.29
C VAL A 536 -16.35 29.97 30.44
N ALA A 537 -17.07 28.90 30.14
CA ALA A 537 -17.64 28.02 31.14
C ALA A 537 -16.53 27.23 31.87
N GLU A 538 -16.72 26.90 33.15
CA GLU A 538 -15.71 26.17 33.94
C GLU A 538 -15.40 24.76 33.41
N ASP A 539 -16.41 24.11 32.82
CA ASP A 539 -16.39 22.74 32.29
C ASP A 539 -16.64 22.65 30.77
N GLY A 540 -16.40 23.73 30.04
CA GLY A 540 -16.57 23.77 28.59
C GLY A 540 -15.55 22.92 27.83
N LEU A 541 -15.90 22.50 26.61
CA LEU A 541 -15.08 21.64 25.75
C LEU A 541 -13.63 22.12 25.57
N TYR A 542 -13.42 23.44 25.50
CA TYR A 542 -12.10 24.03 25.23
C TYR A 542 -11.54 24.81 26.44
N THR A 543 -12.14 24.69 27.63
CA THR A 543 -11.74 25.48 28.81
C THR A 543 -10.28 25.23 29.20
N GLU A 544 -9.79 24.01 29.20
CA GLU A 544 -8.40 23.70 29.52
C GLU A 544 -7.42 24.25 28.47
N ALA A 545 -7.80 24.22 27.23
CA ALA A 545 -7.02 24.81 26.15
C ALA A 545 -6.91 26.33 26.27
N ILE A 546 -8.03 27.00 26.58
CA ILE A 546 -8.07 28.44 26.83
C ILE A 546 -7.25 28.80 28.09
N ARG A 547 -7.38 28.01 29.16
CA ARG A 547 -6.62 28.18 30.42
C ARG A 547 -5.11 28.16 30.14
N TRP A 548 -4.64 27.15 29.37
CA TRP A 548 -3.26 27.03 28.97
C TRP A 548 -2.82 28.20 28.06
N ALA A 549 -3.58 28.49 27.00
CA ALA A 549 -3.21 29.52 26.03
C ALA A 549 -3.05 30.91 26.69
N VAL A 550 -3.85 31.22 27.71
CA VAL A 550 -3.77 32.47 28.48
C VAL A 550 -2.61 32.43 29.46
N SER A 551 -2.42 31.34 30.20
CA SER A 551 -1.29 31.20 31.17
C SER A 551 0.05 31.32 30.49
N GLU A 552 0.17 30.80 29.24
CA GLU A 552 1.37 30.87 28.45
C GLU A 552 1.51 32.14 27.60
N ASN A 553 0.57 33.10 27.72
CA ASN A 553 0.53 34.31 26.89
C ASN A 553 0.54 34.06 25.39
N VAL A 554 0.09 32.89 24.95
CA VAL A 554 -0.10 32.54 23.52
C VAL A 554 -1.31 33.32 22.98
N MET A 555 -2.38 33.31 23.73
CA MET A 555 -3.59 34.14 23.46
C MET A 555 -3.98 34.93 24.68
N SER A 556 -4.68 36.04 24.48
CA SER A 556 -5.21 36.91 25.56
C SER A 556 -6.69 37.20 25.33
N GLY A 557 -7.42 37.53 26.40
CA GLY A 557 -8.77 38.04 26.28
C GLY A 557 -8.82 39.51 25.86
N TYR A 558 -10.00 40.05 25.74
CA TYR A 558 -10.27 41.47 25.44
C TYR A 558 -10.34 42.29 26.70
N ASP A 559 -10.16 43.59 26.57
CA ASP A 559 -10.29 44.55 27.67
C ASP A 559 -11.70 44.56 28.33
N SER A 560 -12.70 44.00 27.62
CA SER A 560 -14.06 43.81 28.12
C SER A 560 -14.22 42.72 29.19
N GLY A 561 -13.17 41.97 29.53
CA GLY A 561 -13.24 40.85 30.46
C GLY A 561 -13.80 39.56 29.82
N ARG A 562 -13.89 39.48 28.47
CA ARG A 562 -14.23 38.30 27.69
C ARG A 562 -12.99 37.71 27.05
N PHE A 563 -12.96 36.38 26.88
CA PHE A 563 -11.99 35.74 26.03
C PHE A 563 -12.38 35.82 24.55
N GLY A 564 -13.66 35.85 24.25
CA GLY A 564 -14.22 35.74 22.91
C GLY A 564 -14.20 34.32 22.40
N ALA A 565 -14.60 33.33 23.21
CA ALA A 565 -14.43 31.90 22.88
C ALA A 565 -15.04 31.51 21.52
N GLU A 566 -16.23 32.06 21.23
CA GLU A 566 -16.97 31.82 19.97
C GLU A 566 -16.70 32.88 18.89
N ASP A 567 -15.88 33.89 19.18
CA ASP A 567 -15.54 34.89 18.17
C ASP A 567 -14.63 34.29 17.11
N MET A 568 -14.84 34.68 15.85
CA MET A 568 -14.05 34.18 14.72
C MET A 568 -12.64 34.76 14.74
N VAL A 569 -11.66 33.94 14.28
CA VAL A 569 -10.25 34.34 14.26
C VAL A 569 -9.90 34.95 12.91
N THR A 570 -9.23 36.13 12.93
CA THR A 570 -8.63 36.68 11.70
C THR A 570 -7.25 36.10 11.44
N ARG A 571 -6.79 36.20 10.18
CA ARG A 571 -5.46 35.69 9.77
C ARG A 571 -4.33 36.26 10.61
N GLN A 572 -4.32 37.60 10.86
CA GLN A 572 -3.30 38.24 11.69
C GLN A 572 -3.38 37.82 13.17
N GLN A 573 -4.58 37.60 13.73
CA GLN A 573 -4.74 37.08 15.08
C GLN A 573 -4.16 35.66 15.23
N MET A 574 -4.47 34.79 14.30
CA MET A 574 -3.96 33.42 14.30
C MET A 574 -2.44 33.41 14.20
N LEU A 575 -1.86 34.17 13.25
CA LEU A 575 -0.40 34.21 13.09
C LEU A 575 0.29 34.80 14.30
N THR A 576 -0.34 35.78 14.98
CA THR A 576 0.19 36.32 16.24
C THR A 576 0.21 35.25 17.34
N ALA A 577 -0.83 34.45 17.46
CA ALA A 577 -0.90 33.37 18.43
C ALA A 577 0.16 32.27 18.08
N LEU A 578 0.29 31.88 16.81
CA LEU A 578 1.25 30.91 16.36
C LEU A 578 2.70 31.39 16.55
N TRP A 579 2.99 32.67 16.30
CA TRP A 579 4.31 33.27 16.52
C TRP A 579 4.71 33.26 17.99
N ARG A 580 3.78 33.60 18.89
CA ARG A 580 4.00 33.53 20.37
C ARG A 580 4.21 32.07 20.81
N TYR A 581 3.47 31.15 20.22
CA TYR A 581 3.65 29.71 20.44
C TYR A 581 5.06 29.27 20.01
N ALA A 582 5.48 29.63 18.80
CA ALA A 582 6.79 29.29 18.22
C ALA A 582 7.96 29.75 19.10
N GLN A 583 7.88 30.98 19.66
CA GLN A 583 8.91 31.52 20.56
C GLN A 583 9.16 30.64 21.81
N LYS A 584 8.15 29.87 22.24
CA LYS A 584 8.20 29.01 23.42
C LYS A 584 8.58 27.56 23.09
N HIS A 585 8.48 27.17 21.84
CA HIS A 585 8.64 25.79 21.38
C HIS A 585 9.87 25.59 20.48
N ASN A 586 10.95 26.28 20.80
CA ASN A 586 12.28 26.11 20.17
C ASN A 586 12.30 26.29 18.64
N ILE A 587 11.40 27.11 18.09
CA ILE A 587 11.42 27.50 16.67
C ILE A 587 12.13 28.84 16.54
N ASP A 588 12.96 28.99 15.51
CA ASP A 588 13.64 30.26 15.24
C ASP A 588 12.65 31.27 14.60
N VAL A 589 12.21 32.23 15.42
CA VAL A 589 11.30 33.30 14.95
C VAL A 589 12.05 34.51 14.41
N SER A 590 13.39 34.54 14.46
CA SER A 590 14.19 35.59 13.83
C SER A 590 14.28 35.44 12.32
N VAL A 591 14.00 34.21 11.81
CA VAL A 591 13.87 33.98 10.38
C VAL A 591 12.75 34.86 9.82
N GLY A 592 13.09 35.74 8.92
CA GLY A 592 12.13 36.63 8.27
C GLY A 592 11.92 37.99 8.95
N GLU A 593 12.60 38.34 10.06
CA GLU A 593 12.56 39.67 10.67
C GLU A 593 12.79 40.81 9.64
N ASN A 594 13.61 40.57 8.61
CA ASN A 594 13.90 41.48 7.54
C ASN A 594 13.05 41.25 6.28
N THR A 595 12.02 40.40 6.33
CA THR A 595 11.15 40.14 5.19
C THR A 595 10.36 41.41 4.83
N ASN A 596 10.49 41.85 3.60
CA ASN A 596 9.75 43.00 3.11
C ASN A 596 8.31 42.62 2.78
N ILE A 597 7.40 42.86 3.73
CA ILE A 597 5.95 42.67 3.53
C ILE A 597 5.28 43.88 2.86
N LEU A 598 6.00 44.97 2.66
CA LEU A 598 5.44 46.20 1.99
C LEU A 598 5.23 45.98 0.49
N SER A 599 5.64 44.84 -0.04
CA SER A 599 5.31 44.44 -1.42
C SER A 599 3.87 43.98 -1.60
N TYR A 600 3.14 43.76 -0.51
CA TYR A 600 1.72 43.41 -0.56
C TYR A 600 0.85 44.68 -0.49
N GLU A 601 -0.21 44.68 -1.29
CA GLU A 601 -1.09 45.85 -1.48
C GLU A 601 -1.80 46.32 -0.17
N ASP A 602 -2.04 45.35 0.74
CA ASP A 602 -2.73 45.59 2.02
C ASP A 602 -1.77 45.52 3.23
N ALA A 603 -0.49 45.74 3.04
CA ALA A 603 0.50 45.70 4.11
C ALA A 603 0.22 46.74 5.22
N PHE A 604 -0.38 47.89 4.88
CA PHE A 604 -0.74 48.92 5.82
C PHE A 604 -2.04 48.63 6.61
N ASP A 605 -2.79 47.59 6.24
CA ASP A 605 -3.96 47.13 6.99
C ASP A 605 -3.60 46.19 8.14
N ILE A 606 -2.32 45.78 8.21
CA ILE A 606 -1.81 44.92 9.30
C ILE A 606 -1.73 45.74 10.59
N SER A 607 -2.41 45.27 11.64
CA SER A 607 -2.36 45.88 12.97
C SER A 607 -0.91 45.85 13.52
N GLU A 608 -0.50 46.91 14.23
CA GLU A 608 0.86 47.09 14.75
C GLU A 608 1.32 45.87 15.58
N TYR A 609 0.44 45.27 16.38
CA TYR A 609 0.76 44.09 17.20
C TYR A 609 1.07 42.82 16.37
N ALA A 610 0.57 42.75 15.14
CA ALA A 610 0.69 41.57 14.27
C ALA A 610 1.86 41.68 13.27
N ILE A 611 2.47 42.83 13.10
CA ILE A 611 3.56 43.05 12.13
C ILE A 611 4.69 42.02 12.26
N PRO A 612 5.27 41.77 13.46
CA PRO A 612 6.38 40.81 13.62
C PRO A 612 5.94 39.39 13.24
N ALA A 613 4.73 38.99 13.61
CA ALA A 613 4.19 37.65 13.29
C ALA A 613 3.95 37.48 11.81
N MET A 614 3.45 38.48 11.12
CA MET A 614 3.20 38.47 9.68
C MET A 614 4.53 38.43 8.89
N GLN A 615 5.53 39.23 9.31
CA GLN A 615 6.86 39.20 8.72
C GLN A 615 7.52 37.82 8.86
N TRP A 616 7.52 37.27 10.07
CA TRP A 616 8.02 35.93 10.35
C TRP A 616 7.32 34.88 9.49
N ALA A 617 5.99 34.88 9.46
CA ALA A 617 5.22 33.88 8.74
C ALA A 617 5.47 33.91 7.22
N CYS A 618 5.63 35.09 6.64
CA CYS A 618 6.02 35.25 5.24
C CYS A 618 7.46 34.80 4.99
N GLY A 619 8.41 35.17 5.84
CA GLY A 619 9.82 34.82 5.72
C GLY A 619 10.09 33.35 5.92
N ALA A 620 9.38 32.72 6.83
CA ALA A 620 9.45 31.27 7.12
C ALA A 620 8.65 30.41 6.11
N GLY A 621 7.96 31.01 5.15
CA GLY A 621 7.17 30.28 4.15
C GLY A 621 5.87 29.66 4.67
N ILE A 622 5.45 30.00 5.91
CA ILE A 622 4.19 29.56 6.52
C ILE A 622 3.01 30.22 5.83
N LEU A 623 3.13 31.52 5.59
CA LEU A 623 2.13 32.35 4.95
C LEU A 623 2.59 32.76 3.55
N SER A 624 1.70 32.64 2.57
CA SER A 624 1.81 33.28 1.26
C SER A 624 0.57 34.12 0.99
N GLY A 625 0.69 35.13 0.15
CA GLY A 625 -0.46 35.90 -0.30
C GLY A 625 -1.48 35.00 -1.05
N THR A 626 -2.65 35.56 -1.30
CA THR A 626 -3.78 34.87 -1.96
C THR A 626 -3.65 34.83 -3.50
N GLY A 627 -2.44 35.04 -4.04
CA GLY A 627 -2.16 35.01 -5.48
C GLY A 627 -2.44 36.31 -6.23
N ASN A 628 -3.07 37.29 -5.58
CA ASN A 628 -3.42 38.61 -6.14
C ASN A 628 -2.64 39.77 -5.50
N GLY A 629 -1.59 39.48 -4.74
CA GLY A 629 -0.77 40.50 -4.07
C GLY A 629 -1.29 40.95 -2.71
N TYR A 630 -2.25 40.27 -2.11
CA TYR A 630 -2.84 40.59 -0.80
C TYR A 630 -2.54 39.53 0.27
N LEU A 631 -2.37 39.97 1.53
CA LEU A 631 -2.23 39.11 2.73
C LEU A 631 -3.55 38.86 3.43
N HIS A 632 -4.52 39.78 3.28
CA HIS A 632 -5.82 39.81 3.94
C HIS A 632 -5.74 39.63 5.47
N PRO A 633 -5.08 40.55 6.22
CA PRO A 633 -4.83 40.40 7.65
C PRO A 633 -6.11 40.27 8.47
N GLU A 634 -7.16 41.01 8.10
CA GLU A 634 -8.47 41.03 8.80
C GLU A 634 -9.47 39.97 8.31
N MET A 635 -9.10 39.17 7.30
CA MET A 635 -9.97 38.11 6.79
C MET A 635 -10.15 37.03 7.87
N GLU A 636 -11.40 36.67 8.16
CA GLU A 636 -11.71 35.52 8.98
C GLU A 636 -11.10 34.24 8.41
N LEU A 637 -10.55 33.37 9.25
CA LEU A 637 -9.72 32.24 8.86
C LEU A 637 -10.55 30.98 8.68
N PRO A 638 -10.69 30.45 7.44
CA PRO A 638 -11.30 29.16 7.21
C PRO A 638 -10.43 27.99 7.72
N ARG A 639 -11.05 26.88 8.10
CA ARG A 639 -10.39 25.69 8.66
C ARG A 639 -9.31 25.11 7.73
N GLU A 640 -9.53 25.10 6.43
CA GLU A 640 -8.56 24.62 5.45
C GLU A 640 -7.30 25.51 5.39
N GLN A 641 -7.44 26.82 5.59
CA GLN A 641 -6.28 27.71 5.68
C GLN A 641 -5.50 27.50 6.99
N LEU A 642 -6.21 27.38 8.12
CA LEU A 642 -5.55 27.02 9.38
C LEU A 642 -4.79 25.70 9.26
N ALA A 643 -5.41 24.71 8.64
CA ALA A 643 -4.81 23.40 8.48
C ALA A 643 -3.48 23.45 7.69
N VAL A 644 -3.44 24.17 6.57
CA VAL A 644 -2.22 24.37 5.77
C VAL A 644 -1.14 25.13 6.56
N ILE A 645 -1.53 26.14 7.31
CA ILE A 645 -0.59 26.95 8.12
C ILE A 645 0.03 26.10 9.22
N LEU A 646 -0.76 25.32 9.95
CA LEU A 646 -0.26 24.41 11.00
C LEU A 646 0.62 23.29 10.43
N TYR A 647 0.30 22.76 9.27
CA TYR A 647 1.13 21.79 8.58
C TYR A 647 2.49 22.40 8.17
N ARG A 648 2.50 23.56 7.51
CA ARG A 648 3.75 24.25 7.15
C ARG A 648 4.59 24.60 8.38
N TYR A 649 3.94 25.01 9.47
CA TYR A 649 4.62 25.23 10.74
C TYR A 649 5.32 23.96 11.25
N SER A 650 4.67 22.80 11.16
CA SER A 650 5.23 21.52 11.59
C SER A 650 6.46 21.07 10.78
N GLN A 651 6.68 21.68 9.62
CA GLN A 651 7.84 21.39 8.76
C GLN A 651 9.04 22.32 9.06
N LEU A 652 8.89 23.28 9.97
CA LEU A 652 9.98 24.18 10.31
C LEU A 652 11.06 23.44 11.10
N PRO A 653 12.36 23.72 10.85
CA PRO A 653 13.44 23.15 11.65
C PRO A 653 13.39 23.71 13.08
N GLU A 654 13.71 22.85 14.03
CA GLU A 654 13.99 23.32 15.40
C GLU A 654 15.24 24.19 15.42
N LYS A 655 15.29 25.14 16.33
CA LYS A 655 16.43 26.03 16.53
C LYS A 655 17.64 25.19 16.99
N GLU A 656 18.77 25.30 16.29
CA GLU A 656 20.00 24.70 16.74
C GLU A 656 20.40 25.31 18.11
N LEU A 657 20.46 24.48 19.13
CA LEU A 657 20.98 24.92 20.44
C LEU A 657 22.48 25.15 20.31
N PRO A 658 23.03 26.25 20.88
CA PRO A 658 24.49 26.43 20.94
C PRO A 658 25.15 25.22 21.59
N ALA A 659 26.26 24.79 21.04
CA ALA A 659 27.00 23.59 21.47
C ALA A 659 27.42 23.58 22.97
N GLU A 660 27.32 24.70 23.67
CA GLU A 660 27.61 24.82 25.11
C GLU A 660 26.48 24.27 26.03
N SER A 661 25.26 24.09 25.55
CA SER A 661 24.18 23.55 26.38
C SER A 661 24.11 22.01 26.39
N ALA A 662 24.75 21.36 25.43
CA ALA A 662 24.85 19.89 25.40
C ALA A 662 25.89 19.29 26.38
N ALA A 663 26.71 20.12 27.00
CA ALA A 663 27.77 19.67 27.91
C ALA A 663 27.37 19.61 29.40
N LEU A 664 26.11 19.95 29.74
CA LEU A 664 25.66 20.01 31.14
C LEU A 664 24.71 18.87 31.58
N GLU A 665 24.37 17.95 30.70
CA GLU A 665 23.55 16.77 31.09
C GLU A 665 24.35 15.50 31.43
N ASP A 666 25.67 15.53 31.40
CA ASP A 666 26.53 14.40 31.75
C ASP A 666 27.29 14.62 33.06
N VAL A 667 26.59 14.98 34.13
CA VAL A 667 27.15 15.02 35.49
C VAL A 667 26.42 14.04 36.41
N GLY A 668 26.92 12.81 36.40
CA GLY A 668 27.15 12.11 37.67
C GLY A 668 25.92 11.41 38.28
N VAL A 669 25.70 10.16 37.88
CA VAL A 669 25.17 9.17 38.83
C VAL A 669 26.23 8.94 39.91
N VAL A 670 26.04 9.54 41.09
CA VAL A 670 26.80 9.23 42.30
C VAL A 670 26.25 7.91 42.85
N GLU A 671 27.04 6.83 42.77
CA GLU A 671 26.79 5.61 43.53
C GLU A 671 26.80 5.88 45.03
N GLU A 672 25.69 5.59 45.72
CA GLU A 672 25.68 5.53 47.18
C GLU A 672 26.42 4.27 47.67
N PRO A 673 27.23 4.34 48.69
CA PRO A 673 27.93 3.17 49.22
C PRO A 673 27.00 2.32 50.09
N THR A 674 27.00 1.03 49.80
CA THR A 674 26.39 -0.02 50.65
C THR A 674 27.06 -0.07 52.04
N VAL A 675 26.20 -0.02 53.07
CA VAL A 675 26.46 -0.59 54.41
C VAL A 675 25.37 -1.58 54.73
#